data_a30192c8c8ec052a943f5d938feb8cec
#
_entry.id   a30192c8c8ec052a943f5d938feb8cec
#
_cell.length_a   1.000
_cell.length_b   1.000
_cell.length_c   1.000
_cell.angle_alpha   90.00
_cell.angle_beta   90.00
_cell.angle_gamma   90.00
#
_symmetry.space_group_name_H-M   'P 1'
#
loop_
_entity.id
_entity.type
_entity.pdbx_description
1 polymer ?
#
loop_
_entity_poly.entity_id
_entity_poly.type
_entity_poly.pdbx_seq_one_letter_code
_entity_poly.pdbx_strand_id
1 'polypeptide(L)'
;MSKFSRFKLGEPLRRLFSSVGFKMIKTIKKSNGTVVNFDPERLNKWASWADKRGIIWSEVTMEAMKRVYEGCTTKEMHQAMIDVCVDKQTQEYSDMAGRLLLGIIYKEAFGGFTKVPTLVTFVKNMERAGLWEKMDYSQEELEYLQGYIVHSKDISYGYAVLKQFRDKYGIRDIKTGRLFESPQFMFMGMAMKAFEKQPKHRRLQDVIKLYTYLSDLKINAPTPYLNGLRATKSGYASCCLIKANDTAESLGIAAKVAYDMTTKQAGIGMLMETRTIGDGIRQNTIEHMGKLPYYKLVRSSVEANKQKSRGGSANNFYTALDPQIEDLLRLKHPTTVPSKRINEMDYSFGTNDYFWQCVQYDTDWLLFSYKDAPKLYDMFYTASADEFAMAVGHAVHSGVKHRRVKAREIAKLFIQQRYATGRVYPFFTNNANTHTPFKEPLKMSNLCMEIVLPVYGFEKETDLYRDDAVKEDGEVALCFLASLVAGRISEDEYADVAYYALAMVDSVIDLMDYPYPSMRNHVQKRRSVGIGLTNVAHYLAKNYVNYSSRAGKTKLHELAEMHSYYLHEASLRLAKERGVPEYMQFTKYPEGWVPPKTANRKIDEKHDAKLRYDWDDLAQRIKENGGIRNSVLEAYMPNESSSLATNTTNGLYPIRDFILTKKSATGNVLFIVPDYEELKYVYEIAWDIDTFDLIDCYAIVQKFTGQAISSDFYVDYAKAKKVSLAQALKYMIYANSVGMKTMYYLNSRIGVGKSALQDAYCEGCGV
;
A
#
# COMPACT_ATOMS: atom_id res chain seq x y z
N MET A 1 -23.46 -41.93 -29.54
CA MET A 1 -24.54 -42.92 -29.40
C MET A 1 -24.30 -43.62 -28.09
N SER A 2 -25.10 -43.69 -27.09
CA SER A 2 -26.53 -43.63 -26.83
C SER A 2 -26.77 -43.69 -25.33
N LYS A 3 -27.88 -43.12 -24.90
CA LYS A 3 -28.58 -43.43 -23.64
C LYS A 3 -27.96 -42.84 -22.34
N PHE A 4 -28.29 -41.58 -22.02
CA PHE A 4 -28.57 -41.20 -20.67
C PHE A 4 -30.11 -40.98 -20.51
N SER A 5 -30.70 -41.90 -19.79
CA SER A 5 -32.13 -41.97 -19.50
C SER A 5 -32.56 -40.76 -18.65
N ARG A 6 -33.71 -40.16 -18.97
CA ARG A 6 -34.46 -39.19 -18.22
C ARG A 6 -34.75 -39.64 -16.80
N PHE A 7 -34.08 -39.13 -15.82
CA PHE A 7 -34.56 -39.15 -14.45
C PHE A 7 -35.52 -37.97 -14.24
N LYS A 8 -36.80 -38.27 -14.14
CA LYS A 8 -37.84 -37.38 -13.64
C LYS A 8 -37.71 -37.28 -12.12
N LEU A 9 -36.96 -36.30 -11.63
CA LEU A 9 -36.81 -35.94 -10.21
C LEU A 9 -37.88 -34.94 -9.75
N GLY A 10 -39.14 -35.14 -10.13
CA GLY A 10 -40.23 -34.17 -9.82
C GLY A 10 -41.02 -34.42 -8.53
N GLU A 11 -41.17 -35.68 -8.08
CA GLU A 11 -42.02 -36.00 -6.94
C GLU A 11 -41.35 -36.14 -5.58
N PRO A 12 -40.13 -36.66 -5.42
CA PRO A 12 -39.53 -36.80 -4.09
C PRO A 12 -39.23 -35.46 -3.41
N LEU A 13 -38.79 -34.45 -4.17
CA LEU A 13 -38.50 -33.11 -3.63
C LEU A 13 -39.78 -32.39 -3.16
N ARG A 14 -40.89 -32.52 -3.88
CA ARG A 14 -42.19 -31.95 -3.45
C ARG A 14 -42.67 -32.52 -2.13
N ARG A 15 -42.46 -33.83 -1.86
CA ARG A 15 -42.82 -34.45 -0.60
C ARG A 15 -41.90 -34.10 0.56
N LEU A 16 -40.61 -33.90 0.30
CA LEU A 16 -39.66 -33.45 1.32
C LEU A 16 -39.94 -32.02 1.78
N PHE A 17 -40.34 -31.13 0.86
CA PHE A 17 -40.67 -29.73 1.17
C PHE A 17 -42.01 -29.56 1.93
N SER A 18 -42.96 -30.47 1.78
CA SER A 18 -44.25 -30.40 2.48
C SER A 18 -44.19 -30.81 3.94
N SER A 19 -43.17 -31.54 4.37
CA SER A 19 -43.03 -32.05 5.75
C SER A 19 -42.35 -31.08 6.73
N VAL A 20 -41.76 -29.97 6.25
CA VAL A 20 -40.94 -29.05 7.06
C VAL A 20 -41.51 -27.62 7.13
N GLY A 21 -42.80 -27.42 6.92
CA GLY A 21 -43.48 -26.13 7.15
C GLY A 21 -42.96 -24.94 6.34
N PHE A 22 -42.24 -25.17 5.22
CA PHE A 22 -41.64 -24.14 4.39
C PHE A 22 -42.68 -23.47 3.49
N LYS A 23 -42.80 -22.13 3.59
CA LYS A 23 -43.53 -21.32 2.63
C LYS A 23 -42.72 -21.26 1.32
N MET A 24 -42.95 -22.15 0.36
CA MET A 24 -42.31 -22.10 -0.95
C MET A 24 -42.63 -20.79 -1.64
N ILE A 25 -41.61 -20.12 -2.15
CA ILE A 25 -41.74 -18.93 -2.98
C ILE A 25 -42.43 -19.35 -4.29
N LYS A 26 -43.52 -18.68 -4.65
CA LYS A 26 -44.27 -18.97 -5.87
C LYS A 26 -43.86 -18.08 -7.03
N THR A 27 -43.44 -16.85 -6.72
CA THR A 27 -43.10 -15.82 -7.71
C THR A 27 -41.78 -15.14 -7.42
N ILE A 28 -41.10 -14.67 -8.48
CA ILE A 28 -39.86 -13.93 -8.41
C ILE A 28 -39.91 -12.76 -9.41
N LYS A 29 -39.35 -11.62 -9.03
CA LYS A 29 -39.28 -10.43 -9.85
C LYS A 29 -37.98 -10.38 -10.65
N LYS A 30 -38.05 -10.29 -11.98
CA LYS A 30 -36.88 -10.10 -12.85
C LYS A 30 -36.34 -8.68 -12.76
N SER A 31 -35.08 -8.48 -13.25
CA SER A 31 -34.42 -7.17 -13.28
C SER A 31 -35.17 -6.11 -14.10
N ASN A 32 -36.00 -6.51 -15.06
CA ASN A 32 -36.88 -5.63 -15.85
C ASN A 32 -38.22 -5.31 -15.17
N GLY A 33 -38.42 -5.74 -13.92
CA GLY A 33 -39.65 -5.53 -13.16
C GLY A 33 -40.73 -6.59 -13.37
N THR A 34 -40.60 -7.49 -14.36
CA THR A 34 -41.60 -8.53 -14.64
C THR A 34 -41.62 -9.59 -13.52
N VAL A 35 -42.82 -9.87 -13.01
CA VAL A 35 -43.04 -10.97 -12.06
C VAL A 35 -43.29 -12.24 -12.85
N VAL A 36 -42.60 -13.32 -12.50
CA VAL A 36 -42.74 -14.66 -13.11
C VAL A 36 -42.84 -15.75 -12.05
N ASN A 37 -43.37 -16.89 -12.43
CA ASN A 37 -43.37 -18.06 -11.54
C ASN A 37 -41.91 -18.43 -11.20
N PHE A 38 -41.68 -18.73 -9.93
CA PHE A 38 -40.39 -19.21 -9.46
C PHE A 38 -40.13 -20.63 -9.99
N ASP A 39 -38.93 -20.79 -10.59
CA ASP A 39 -38.46 -22.05 -11.15
C ASP A 39 -37.22 -22.53 -10.39
N PRO A 40 -37.33 -23.46 -9.43
CA PRO A 40 -36.19 -23.97 -8.66
C PRO A 40 -35.09 -24.62 -9.54
N GLU A 41 -35.45 -25.19 -10.69
CA GLU A 41 -34.47 -25.82 -11.59
C GLU A 41 -33.45 -24.82 -12.15
N ARG A 42 -33.87 -23.60 -12.37
CA ARG A 42 -32.94 -22.53 -12.78
C ARG A 42 -31.94 -22.19 -11.69
N LEU A 43 -32.39 -22.16 -10.42
CA LEU A 43 -31.53 -21.93 -9.28
C LEU A 43 -30.52 -23.06 -9.11
N ASN A 44 -31.00 -24.30 -9.21
CA ASN A 44 -30.18 -25.51 -9.15
C ASN A 44 -29.10 -25.54 -10.26
N LYS A 45 -29.46 -25.14 -11.48
CA LYS A 45 -28.48 -25.03 -12.59
C LYS A 45 -27.38 -24.02 -12.29
N TRP A 46 -27.70 -22.87 -11.68
CA TRP A 46 -26.71 -21.90 -11.28
C TRP A 46 -25.81 -22.41 -10.16
N ALA A 47 -26.36 -23.05 -9.14
CA ALA A 47 -25.62 -23.63 -8.04
C ALA A 47 -24.68 -24.74 -8.51
N SER A 48 -25.18 -25.67 -9.33
CA SER A 48 -24.40 -26.76 -9.89
C SER A 48 -23.28 -26.27 -10.84
N TRP A 49 -23.54 -25.21 -11.63
CA TRP A 49 -22.51 -24.58 -12.44
C TRP A 49 -21.41 -23.92 -11.60
N ALA A 50 -21.80 -23.29 -10.48
CA ALA A 50 -20.88 -22.62 -9.60
C ALA A 50 -20.05 -23.58 -8.74
N ASP A 51 -20.56 -24.79 -8.48
CA ASP A 51 -19.83 -25.84 -7.77
C ASP A 51 -18.83 -26.55 -8.71
N LYS A 52 -17.56 -26.53 -8.35
CA LYS A 52 -16.49 -27.30 -9.01
C LYS A 52 -15.71 -28.22 -8.09
N ARG A 53 -15.97 -28.14 -6.78
CA ARG A 53 -15.25 -28.93 -5.78
C ARG A 53 -16.09 -30.07 -5.20
N GLY A 54 -17.33 -30.28 -5.72
CA GLY A 54 -18.22 -31.35 -5.29
C GLY A 54 -18.85 -31.11 -3.91
N ILE A 55 -19.09 -29.84 -3.58
CA ILE A 55 -19.87 -29.50 -2.37
C ILE A 55 -21.35 -29.81 -2.61
N ILE A 56 -22.14 -29.88 -1.52
CA ILE A 56 -23.58 -30.12 -1.61
C ILE A 56 -24.26 -28.79 -2.05
N TRP A 57 -24.18 -28.44 -3.34
CA TRP A 57 -24.78 -27.21 -3.87
C TRP A 57 -26.30 -27.11 -3.62
N SER A 58 -27.02 -28.24 -3.48
CA SER A 58 -28.44 -28.25 -3.15
C SER A 58 -28.71 -27.69 -1.76
N GLU A 59 -27.81 -27.88 -0.79
CA GLU A 59 -27.88 -27.22 0.52
C GLU A 59 -27.86 -25.72 0.40
N VAL A 60 -26.96 -25.18 -0.44
CA VAL A 60 -26.85 -23.74 -0.68
C VAL A 60 -28.16 -23.17 -1.25
N THR A 61 -28.79 -23.88 -2.21
CA THR A 61 -30.05 -23.42 -2.78
C THR A 61 -31.19 -23.49 -1.77
N MET A 62 -31.25 -24.52 -0.94
CA MET A 62 -32.28 -24.66 0.10
C MET A 62 -32.15 -23.59 1.18
N GLU A 63 -30.91 -23.33 1.66
CA GLU A 63 -30.68 -22.30 2.67
C GLU A 63 -30.93 -20.88 2.10
N ALA A 64 -30.58 -20.64 0.85
CA ALA A 64 -30.84 -19.36 0.19
C ALA A 64 -32.35 -19.09 0.07
N MET A 65 -33.17 -20.12 -0.26
CA MET A 65 -34.63 -20.01 -0.31
C MET A 65 -35.24 -19.65 1.05
N LYS A 66 -34.61 -20.05 2.16
CA LYS A 66 -35.06 -19.68 3.52
C LYS A 66 -34.81 -18.20 3.85
N ARG A 67 -33.83 -17.55 3.18
CA ARG A 67 -33.40 -16.17 3.44
C ARG A 67 -34.16 -15.14 2.62
N VAL A 68 -35.01 -15.53 1.71
CA VAL A 68 -35.75 -14.64 0.82
C VAL A 68 -37.28 -14.73 1.04
N TYR A 69 -38.03 -13.81 0.47
CA TYR A 69 -39.46 -13.67 0.63
C TYR A 69 -40.21 -13.78 -0.72
N GLU A 70 -41.52 -13.97 -0.66
CA GLU A 70 -42.40 -14.05 -1.84
C GLU A 70 -42.26 -12.77 -2.69
N GLY A 71 -41.99 -12.93 -3.98
CA GLY A 71 -41.80 -11.80 -4.90
C GLY A 71 -40.44 -11.12 -4.81
N CYS A 72 -39.45 -11.71 -4.09
CA CYS A 72 -38.08 -11.21 -4.10
C CYS A 72 -37.53 -11.10 -5.54
N THR A 73 -36.50 -10.30 -5.70
CA THR A 73 -35.84 -10.15 -7.01
C THR A 73 -34.87 -11.30 -7.29
N THR A 74 -34.60 -11.57 -8.58
CA THR A 74 -33.56 -12.53 -8.95
C THR A 74 -32.16 -12.13 -8.41
N LYS A 75 -31.93 -10.83 -8.15
CA LYS A 75 -30.70 -10.32 -7.55
C LYS A 75 -30.61 -10.68 -6.08
N GLU A 76 -31.70 -10.48 -5.32
CA GLU A 76 -31.77 -10.87 -3.90
C GLU A 76 -31.62 -12.38 -3.72
N MET A 77 -32.22 -13.18 -4.57
CA MET A 77 -32.03 -14.64 -4.55
C MET A 77 -30.58 -15.05 -4.81
N HIS A 78 -29.92 -14.47 -5.82
CA HIS A 78 -28.50 -14.72 -6.07
C HIS A 78 -27.62 -14.27 -4.92
N GLN A 79 -27.92 -13.09 -4.32
CA GLN A 79 -27.17 -12.60 -3.17
C GLN A 79 -27.34 -13.55 -1.97
N ALA A 80 -28.54 -14.04 -1.73
CA ALA A 80 -28.78 -15.02 -0.66
C ALA A 80 -27.94 -16.31 -0.82
N MET A 81 -27.74 -16.79 -2.07
CA MET A 81 -26.85 -17.92 -2.33
C MET A 81 -25.41 -17.61 -1.99
N ILE A 82 -24.94 -16.41 -2.38
CA ILE A 82 -23.57 -15.94 -2.05
C ILE A 82 -23.41 -15.84 -0.55
N ASP A 83 -24.37 -15.25 0.15
CA ASP A 83 -24.32 -15.06 1.60
C ASP A 83 -24.26 -16.41 2.35
N VAL A 84 -25.04 -17.41 1.89
CA VAL A 84 -24.96 -18.80 2.43
C VAL A 84 -23.55 -19.36 2.27
N CYS A 85 -22.95 -19.20 1.09
CA CYS A 85 -21.58 -19.68 0.84
C CYS A 85 -20.55 -18.94 1.72
N VAL A 86 -20.67 -17.63 1.85
CA VAL A 86 -19.76 -16.81 2.68
C VAL A 86 -19.84 -17.18 4.15
N ASP A 87 -21.03 -17.50 4.67
CA ASP A 87 -21.24 -17.88 6.06
C ASP A 87 -20.60 -19.25 6.43
N LYS A 88 -20.36 -20.12 5.43
CA LYS A 88 -19.67 -21.40 5.65
C LYS A 88 -18.17 -21.25 5.93
N GLN A 89 -17.56 -20.15 5.55
CA GLN A 89 -16.17 -19.80 5.83
C GLN A 89 -15.13 -20.86 5.45
N THR A 90 -15.36 -21.62 4.37
CA THR A 90 -14.39 -22.56 3.80
C THR A 90 -14.00 -22.17 2.39
N GLN A 91 -12.85 -22.67 1.91
CA GLN A 91 -12.32 -22.31 0.58
C GLN A 91 -13.25 -22.75 -0.55
N GLU A 92 -13.86 -23.94 -0.43
CA GLU A 92 -14.77 -24.50 -1.45
C GLU A 92 -16.01 -23.64 -1.62
N TYR A 93 -16.62 -23.22 -0.50
CA TYR A 93 -17.77 -22.31 -0.53
C TYR A 93 -17.38 -20.89 -0.95
N SER A 94 -16.20 -20.41 -0.60
CA SER A 94 -15.66 -19.15 -1.10
C SER A 94 -15.48 -19.15 -2.62
N ASP A 95 -14.97 -20.24 -3.18
CA ASP A 95 -14.84 -20.42 -4.63
C ASP A 95 -16.21 -20.44 -5.32
N MET A 96 -17.19 -21.11 -4.75
CA MET A 96 -18.58 -21.09 -5.24
C MET A 96 -19.20 -19.70 -5.17
N ALA A 97 -19.01 -18.98 -4.06
CA ALA A 97 -19.45 -17.60 -3.90
C ALA A 97 -18.86 -16.69 -4.98
N GLY A 98 -17.57 -16.86 -5.30
CA GLY A 98 -16.90 -16.14 -6.36
C GLY A 98 -17.57 -16.35 -7.73
N ARG A 99 -17.85 -17.58 -8.12
CA ARG A 99 -18.51 -17.88 -9.40
C ARG A 99 -19.95 -17.37 -9.47
N LEU A 100 -20.71 -17.48 -8.37
CA LEU A 100 -22.03 -16.89 -8.29
C LEU A 100 -21.97 -15.37 -8.48
N LEU A 101 -21.01 -14.72 -7.83
CA LEU A 101 -20.78 -13.28 -7.97
C LEU A 101 -20.35 -12.90 -9.40
N LEU A 102 -19.51 -13.71 -10.04
CA LEU A 102 -19.12 -13.50 -11.45
C LEU A 102 -20.34 -13.51 -12.38
N GLY A 103 -21.31 -14.40 -12.14
CA GLY A 103 -22.59 -14.42 -12.87
C GLY A 103 -23.35 -13.10 -12.76
N ILE A 104 -23.33 -12.46 -11.57
CA ILE A 104 -23.94 -11.14 -11.36
C ILE A 104 -23.16 -10.07 -12.14
N ILE A 105 -21.82 -10.08 -12.05
CA ILE A 105 -20.93 -9.12 -12.75
C ILE A 105 -21.19 -9.13 -14.25
N TYR A 106 -21.15 -10.29 -14.89
CA TYR A 106 -21.38 -10.39 -16.34
C TYR A 106 -22.80 -10.05 -16.76
N LYS A 107 -23.78 -10.35 -15.91
CA LYS A 107 -25.17 -9.96 -16.15
C LYS A 107 -25.38 -8.43 -16.03
N GLU A 108 -24.77 -7.79 -15.05
CA GLU A 108 -24.82 -6.32 -14.88
C GLU A 108 -24.11 -5.61 -16.03
N ALA A 109 -22.89 -6.05 -16.40
CA ALA A 109 -22.09 -5.39 -17.42
C ALA A 109 -22.64 -5.62 -18.84
N PHE A 110 -22.94 -6.87 -19.19
CA PHE A 110 -23.20 -7.27 -20.58
C PHE A 110 -24.56 -7.93 -20.80
N GLY A 111 -25.32 -8.21 -19.74
CA GLY A 111 -26.57 -8.99 -19.83
C GLY A 111 -26.38 -10.52 -19.81
N GLY A 112 -25.14 -11.01 -19.65
CA GLY A 112 -24.77 -12.43 -19.51
C GLY A 112 -23.47 -12.80 -20.20
N PHE A 113 -22.96 -13.99 -19.95
CA PHE A 113 -21.67 -14.49 -20.47
C PHE A 113 -21.60 -14.54 -22.01
N THR A 114 -22.70 -14.84 -22.68
CA THR A 114 -22.78 -14.95 -24.16
C THR A 114 -22.91 -13.60 -24.86
N LYS A 115 -23.02 -12.51 -24.11
CA LYS A 115 -23.25 -11.15 -24.65
C LYS A 115 -22.06 -10.22 -24.45
N VAL A 116 -20.87 -10.77 -24.19
CA VAL A 116 -19.64 -9.99 -24.08
C VAL A 116 -19.33 -9.36 -25.43
N PRO A 117 -19.20 -8.03 -25.53
CA PRO A 117 -18.89 -7.35 -26.79
C PRO A 117 -17.44 -7.60 -27.21
N THR A 118 -17.13 -7.35 -28.48
CA THR A 118 -15.73 -7.27 -28.93
C THR A 118 -15.02 -6.08 -28.28
N LEU A 119 -13.69 -6.13 -28.18
CA LEU A 119 -12.90 -5.02 -27.61
C LEU A 119 -13.16 -3.71 -28.38
N VAL A 120 -13.24 -3.75 -29.70
CA VAL A 120 -13.57 -2.58 -30.54
C VAL A 120 -14.90 -1.94 -30.14
N THR A 121 -15.94 -2.76 -30.02
CA THR A 121 -17.27 -2.28 -29.63
C THR A 121 -17.26 -1.77 -28.20
N PHE A 122 -16.57 -2.47 -27.31
CA PHE A 122 -16.48 -2.11 -25.90
C PHE A 122 -15.78 -0.76 -25.71
N VAL A 123 -14.59 -0.57 -26.28
CA VAL A 123 -13.82 0.68 -26.18
C VAL A 123 -14.62 1.86 -26.73
N LYS A 124 -15.17 1.73 -27.96
CA LYS A 124 -16.02 2.78 -28.58
C LYS A 124 -17.20 3.18 -27.69
N ASN A 125 -17.83 2.22 -26.99
CA ASN A 125 -18.94 2.49 -26.09
C ASN A 125 -18.49 3.20 -24.81
N MET A 126 -17.37 2.78 -24.22
CA MET A 126 -16.84 3.36 -22.99
C MET A 126 -16.31 4.79 -23.21
N GLU A 127 -15.63 5.04 -24.33
CA GLU A 127 -15.18 6.38 -24.72
C GLU A 127 -16.36 7.32 -25.02
N ARG A 128 -17.38 6.85 -25.78
CA ARG A 128 -18.57 7.63 -26.08
C ARG A 128 -19.36 7.99 -24.81
N ALA A 129 -19.39 7.10 -23.84
CA ALA A 129 -20.02 7.34 -22.54
C ALA A 129 -19.18 8.23 -21.62
N GLY A 130 -17.97 8.62 -21.99
CA GLY A 130 -17.03 9.38 -21.16
C GLY A 130 -16.52 8.62 -19.94
N LEU A 131 -16.59 7.29 -19.96
CA LEU A 131 -16.17 6.41 -18.87
C LEU A 131 -14.71 5.99 -19.00
N TRP A 132 -14.21 5.79 -20.22
CA TRP A 132 -12.80 5.63 -20.53
C TRP A 132 -12.26 6.87 -21.21
N GLU A 133 -11.01 7.17 -20.94
CA GLU A 133 -10.27 8.20 -21.68
C GLU A 133 -10.04 7.71 -23.11
N LYS A 134 -10.11 8.62 -24.08
CA LYS A 134 -9.82 8.27 -25.47
C LYS A 134 -8.33 7.90 -25.59
N MET A 135 -8.06 6.75 -26.19
CA MET A 135 -6.73 6.21 -26.43
C MET A 135 -6.41 6.12 -27.93
N ASP A 136 -5.13 6.35 -28.29
CA ASP A 136 -4.68 6.31 -29.68
C ASP A 136 -4.40 4.87 -30.14
N TYR A 137 -5.49 4.08 -30.34
CA TYR A 137 -5.44 2.74 -30.95
C TYR A 137 -6.33 2.68 -32.17
N SER A 138 -5.79 2.14 -33.30
CA SER A 138 -6.58 1.89 -34.50
C SER A 138 -7.56 0.72 -34.30
N GLN A 139 -8.53 0.60 -35.19
CA GLN A 139 -9.46 -0.54 -35.14
C GLN A 139 -8.73 -1.87 -35.30
N GLU A 140 -7.76 -1.95 -36.21
CA GLU A 140 -6.94 -3.15 -36.47
C GLU A 140 -6.11 -3.53 -35.23
N GLU A 141 -5.55 -2.53 -34.50
CA GLU A 141 -4.83 -2.78 -33.27
C GLU A 141 -5.76 -3.34 -32.17
N LEU A 142 -6.98 -2.82 -32.05
CA LEU A 142 -7.97 -3.32 -31.10
C LEU A 142 -8.45 -4.73 -31.47
N GLU A 143 -8.65 -5.03 -32.76
CA GLU A 143 -8.97 -6.39 -33.25
C GLU A 143 -7.84 -7.37 -32.96
N TYR A 144 -6.59 -6.96 -33.13
CA TYR A 144 -5.42 -7.76 -32.77
C TYR A 144 -5.36 -8.05 -31.27
N LEU A 145 -5.50 -7.03 -30.43
CA LEU A 145 -5.50 -7.19 -28.98
C LEU A 145 -6.66 -8.04 -28.46
N GLN A 146 -7.81 -8.02 -29.12
CA GLN A 146 -8.97 -8.87 -28.80
C GLN A 146 -8.60 -10.36 -28.77
N GLY A 147 -7.70 -10.81 -29.65
CA GLY A 147 -7.25 -12.20 -29.73
C GLY A 147 -6.52 -12.70 -28.49
N TYR A 148 -6.06 -11.79 -27.64
CA TYR A 148 -5.32 -12.12 -26.42
C TYR A 148 -6.15 -12.03 -25.15
N ILE A 149 -7.39 -11.51 -25.22
CA ILE A 149 -8.26 -11.40 -24.03
C ILE A 149 -8.84 -12.78 -23.69
N VAL A 150 -8.57 -13.25 -22.47
CA VAL A 150 -9.02 -14.57 -21.99
C VAL A 150 -10.07 -14.39 -20.90
N HIS A 151 -11.34 -14.14 -21.28
CA HIS A 151 -12.45 -13.95 -20.34
C HIS A 151 -12.68 -15.13 -19.39
N SER A 152 -12.30 -16.35 -19.77
CA SER A 152 -12.41 -17.53 -18.90
C SER A 152 -11.52 -17.48 -17.65
N LYS A 153 -10.48 -16.65 -17.62
CA LYS A 153 -9.67 -16.42 -16.40
C LYS A 153 -10.52 -15.89 -15.23
N ASP A 154 -11.56 -15.08 -15.51
CA ASP A 154 -12.45 -14.55 -14.47
C ASP A 154 -13.13 -15.67 -13.66
N ILE A 155 -13.32 -16.86 -14.24
CA ILE A 155 -13.91 -18.03 -13.55
C ILE A 155 -13.00 -18.58 -12.46
N SER A 156 -11.68 -18.37 -12.59
CA SER A 156 -10.68 -18.82 -11.61
C SER A 156 -10.46 -17.85 -10.45
N TYR A 157 -10.99 -16.62 -10.56
CA TYR A 157 -10.82 -15.63 -9.51
C TYR A 157 -11.71 -15.96 -8.31
N GLY A 158 -11.14 -15.94 -7.11
CA GLY A 158 -11.85 -16.18 -5.87
C GLY A 158 -12.83 -15.05 -5.51
N TYR A 159 -13.67 -15.30 -4.50
CA TYR A 159 -14.70 -14.36 -4.05
C TYR A 159 -14.13 -12.98 -3.69
N ALA A 160 -13.02 -12.93 -2.96
CA ALA A 160 -12.40 -11.66 -2.54
C ALA A 160 -12.01 -10.78 -3.75
N VAL A 161 -11.39 -11.36 -4.79
CA VAL A 161 -11.00 -10.66 -6.02
C VAL A 161 -12.21 -10.05 -6.72
N LEU A 162 -13.24 -10.88 -6.96
CA LEU A 162 -14.44 -10.45 -7.68
C LEU A 162 -15.28 -9.46 -6.86
N LYS A 163 -15.30 -9.61 -5.54
CA LYS A 163 -15.96 -8.67 -4.62
C LYS A 163 -15.27 -7.30 -4.63
N GLN A 164 -13.92 -7.28 -4.57
CA GLN A 164 -13.15 -6.03 -4.67
C GLN A 164 -13.34 -5.38 -6.05
N PHE A 165 -13.26 -6.17 -7.13
CA PHE A 165 -13.54 -5.66 -8.46
C PHE A 165 -14.93 -5.02 -8.52
N ARG A 166 -15.97 -5.78 -8.15
CA ARG A 166 -17.35 -5.32 -8.26
C ARG A 166 -17.65 -4.10 -7.39
N ASP A 167 -17.14 -4.07 -6.16
CA ASP A 167 -17.53 -3.05 -5.19
C ASP A 167 -16.64 -1.81 -5.21
N LYS A 168 -15.39 -1.94 -5.65
CA LYS A 168 -14.40 -0.87 -5.55
C LYS A 168 -13.77 -0.45 -6.87
N TYR A 169 -13.40 -1.37 -7.76
CA TYR A 169 -12.52 -1.08 -8.90
C TYR A 169 -13.21 -1.03 -10.25
N GLY A 170 -14.25 -1.82 -10.46
CA GLY A 170 -15.00 -1.84 -11.71
C GLY A 170 -15.78 -0.53 -11.90
N ILE A 171 -15.70 0.04 -13.11
CA ILE A 171 -16.44 1.26 -13.48
C ILE A 171 -17.93 0.97 -13.45
N ARG A 172 -18.68 1.81 -12.72
CA ARG A 172 -20.11 1.64 -12.49
C ARG A 172 -20.86 2.97 -12.54
N ASP A 173 -22.13 2.89 -12.82
CA ASP A 173 -23.05 3.98 -12.59
C ASP A 173 -23.30 4.19 -11.10
N ILE A 174 -23.08 5.41 -10.62
CA ILE A 174 -23.17 5.72 -9.16
C ILE A 174 -24.61 5.62 -8.66
N LYS A 175 -25.62 5.93 -9.51
CA LYS A 175 -27.03 5.94 -9.11
C LYS A 175 -27.63 4.55 -9.06
N THR A 176 -27.33 3.72 -10.08
CA THR A 176 -27.92 2.38 -10.23
C THR A 176 -27.01 1.26 -9.66
N GLY A 177 -25.72 1.53 -9.45
CA GLY A 177 -24.71 0.54 -9.08
C GLY A 177 -24.36 -0.44 -10.21
N ARG A 178 -24.88 -0.25 -11.43
CA ARG A 178 -24.63 -1.12 -12.58
C ARG A 178 -23.18 -1.03 -13.02
N LEU A 179 -22.50 -2.17 -13.16
CA LEU A 179 -21.18 -2.29 -13.77
C LEU A 179 -21.24 -2.13 -15.29
N PHE A 180 -20.15 -1.60 -15.85
CA PHE A 180 -19.99 -1.44 -17.31
C PHE A 180 -18.90 -2.34 -17.89
N GLU A 181 -18.05 -2.96 -17.08
CA GLU A 181 -16.89 -3.74 -17.53
C GLU A 181 -16.73 -5.06 -16.74
N SER A 182 -15.88 -5.96 -17.26
CA SER A 182 -15.40 -7.16 -16.59
C SER A 182 -13.95 -6.98 -16.12
N PRO A 183 -13.42 -7.86 -15.23
CA PRO A 183 -12.01 -7.82 -14.84
C PRO A 183 -11.06 -7.85 -16.03
N GLN A 184 -11.32 -8.67 -17.06
CA GLN A 184 -10.43 -8.77 -18.22
C GLN A 184 -10.39 -7.49 -19.05
N PHE A 185 -11.53 -6.80 -19.24
CA PHE A 185 -11.52 -5.51 -19.91
C PHE A 185 -10.84 -4.43 -19.05
N MET A 186 -10.99 -4.47 -17.72
CA MET A 186 -10.23 -3.59 -16.83
C MET A 186 -8.73 -3.75 -17.03
N PHE A 187 -8.20 -4.99 -16.96
CA PHE A 187 -6.77 -5.24 -17.11
C PHE A 187 -6.25 -4.88 -18.51
N MET A 188 -7.02 -5.18 -19.55
CA MET A 188 -6.64 -4.79 -20.91
C MET A 188 -6.61 -3.26 -21.06
N GLY A 189 -7.61 -2.55 -20.56
CA GLY A 189 -7.65 -1.09 -20.59
C GLY A 189 -6.51 -0.44 -19.82
N MET A 190 -6.14 -1.02 -18.67
CA MET A 190 -4.96 -0.57 -17.90
C MET A 190 -3.66 -0.75 -18.69
N ALA A 191 -3.47 -1.91 -19.31
CA ALA A 191 -2.28 -2.19 -20.11
C ALA A 191 -2.20 -1.30 -21.36
N MET A 192 -3.31 -1.11 -22.06
CA MET A 192 -3.41 -0.20 -23.19
C MET A 192 -3.03 1.23 -22.79
N LYS A 193 -3.59 1.74 -21.68
CA LYS A 193 -3.31 3.11 -21.23
C LYS A 193 -1.87 3.29 -20.78
N ALA A 194 -1.31 2.34 -20.03
CA ALA A 194 0.07 2.39 -19.57
C ALA A 194 1.08 2.51 -20.72
N PHE A 195 0.80 1.86 -21.86
CA PHE A 195 1.73 1.82 -22.99
C PHE A 195 1.24 2.56 -24.24
N GLU A 196 0.23 3.41 -24.10
CA GLU A 196 -0.32 4.22 -25.20
C GLU A 196 0.74 5.02 -25.96
N LYS A 197 1.72 5.59 -25.23
CA LYS A 197 2.79 6.43 -25.77
C LYS A 197 4.04 5.66 -26.21
N GLN A 198 4.03 4.31 -26.12
CA GLN A 198 5.16 3.51 -26.58
C GLN A 198 5.28 3.53 -28.12
N PRO A 199 6.49 3.29 -28.67
CA PRO A 199 6.67 3.18 -30.12
C PRO A 199 5.74 2.12 -30.74
N LYS A 200 5.06 2.46 -31.83
CA LYS A 200 4.01 1.61 -32.46
C LYS A 200 4.49 0.19 -32.76
N HIS A 201 5.77 0.02 -33.15
CA HIS A 201 6.33 -1.28 -33.51
C HIS A 201 6.41 -2.30 -32.36
N ARG A 202 6.43 -1.84 -31.09
CA ARG A 202 6.49 -2.72 -29.90
C ARG A 202 5.26 -2.60 -29.00
N ARG A 203 4.48 -1.52 -29.12
CA ARG A 203 3.38 -1.16 -28.24
C ARG A 203 2.42 -2.31 -27.96
N LEU A 204 1.97 -3.01 -29.01
CA LEU A 204 1.00 -4.09 -28.87
C LEU A 204 1.57 -5.29 -28.10
N GLN A 205 2.83 -5.62 -28.31
CA GLN A 205 3.49 -6.71 -27.56
C GLN A 205 3.65 -6.34 -26.08
N ASP A 206 4.03 -5.10 -25.79
CA ASP A 206 4.15 -4.60 -24.41
C ASP A 206 2.77 -4.61 -23.70
N VAL A 207 1.70 -4.22 -24.41
CA VAL A 207 0.31 -4.30 -23.90
C VAL A 207 -0.08 -5.74 -23.58
N ILE A 208 0.18 -6.69 -24.49
CA ILE A 208 -0.15 -8.11 -24.31
C ILE A 208 0.58 -8.68 -23.10
N LYS A 209 1.87 -8.39 -22.95
CA LYS A 209 2.69 -8.85 -21.82
C LYS A 209 2.16 -8.29 -20.48
N LEU A 210 1.95 -6.98 -20.39
CA LEU A 210 1.41 -6.37 -19.18
C LEU A 210 0.01 -6.89 -18.84
N TYR A 211 -0.89 -6.99 -19.84
CA TYR A 211 -2.21 -7.59 -19.67
C TYR A 211 -2.11 -9.01 -19.10
N THR A 212 -1.21 -9.82 -19.65
CA THR A 212 -1.02 -11.21 -19.21
C THR A 212 -0.64 -11.23 -17.72
N TYR A 213 0.34 -10.44 -17.30
CA TYR A 213 0.80 -10.43 -15.91
C TYR A 213 -0.21 -9.84 -14.93
N LEU A 214 -0.98 -8.83 -15.35
CA LEU A 214 -2.09 -8.30 -14.54
C LEU A 214 -3.22 -9.33 -14.42
N SER A 215 -3.63 -9.97 -15.53
CA SER A 215 -4.73 -10.95 -15.54
C SER A 215 -4.36 -12.29 -14.89
N ASP A 216 -3.07 -12.65 -14.85
CA ASP A 216 -2.56 -13.78 -14.07
C ASP A 216 -2.35 -13.43 -12.58
N LEU A 217 -2.68 -12.21 -12.20
CA LEU A 217 -2.53 -11.70 -10.83
C LEU A 217 -1.09 -11.82 -10.30
N LYS A 218 -0.08 -11.66 -11.18
CA LYS A 218 1.35 -11.63 -10.85
C LYS A 218 1.82 -10.24 -10.43
N ILE A 219 1.17 -9.20 -10.96
CA ILE A 219 1.37 -7.80 -10.61
C ILE A 219 0.16 -7.33 -9.80
N ASN A 220 0.40 -6.83 -8.61
CA ASN A 220 -0.59 -6.19 -7.76
C ASN A 220 -0.53 -4.68 -8.00
N ALA A 221 -1.50 -4.15 -8.72
CA ALA A 221 -1.62 -2.72 -8.98
C ALA A 221 -2.29 -2.00 -7.79
N PRO A 222 -1.86 -0.78 -7.45
CA PRO A 222 -2.44 -0.02 -6.35
C PRO A 222 -3.85 0.50 -6.69
N THR A 223 -4.62 0.83 -5.65
CA THR A 223 -5.97 1.36 -5.79
C THR A 223 -6.11 2.50 -6.82
N PRO A 224 -5.20 3.51 -6.89
CA PRO A 224 -5.30 4.57 -7.89
C PRO A 224 -5.25 4.07 -9.34
N TYR A 225 -4.48 3.01 -9.63
CA TYR A 225 -4.39 2.44 -10.99
C TYR A 225 -5.62 1.59 -11.30
N LEU A 226 -6.04 0.73 -10.36
CA LEU A 226 -7.23 -0.11 -10.52
C LEU A 226 -8.49 0.74 -10.75
N ASN A 227 -8.60 1.89 -10.10
CA ASN A 227 -9.72 2.81 -10.28
C ASN A 227 -9.59 3.67 -11.54
N GLY A 228 -8.38 4.19 -11.84
CA GLY A 228 -8.21 5.36 -12.68
C GLY A 228 -7.43 5.17 -13.96
N LEU A 229 -6.58 4.14 -14.12
CA LEU A 229 -5.60 4.12 -15.22
C LEU A 229 -6.22 4.04 -16.63
N ARG A 230 -7.49 3.68 -16.76
CA ARG A 230 -8.27 3.70 -18.00
C ARG A 230 -9.41 4.72 -18.00
N ALA A 231 -9.77 5.21 -16.81
CA ALA A 231 -10.85 6.16 -16.61
C ALA A 231 -10.36 7.59 -16.89
N THR A 232 -11.30 8.54 -16.97
CA THR A 232 -10.98 9.95 -17.17
C THR A 232 -10.16 10.51 -16.01
N LYS A 233 -9.09 11.19 -16.33
CA LYS A 233 -8.08 11.91 -15.53
C LYS A 233 -8.08 11.68 -14.03
N SER A 234 -7.05 11.02 -13.53
CA SER A 234 -6.89 10.66 -12.13
C SER A 234 -5.51 11.02 -11.60
N GLY A 235 -5.39 11.19 -10.28
CA GLY A 235 -4.11 11.16 -9.59
C GLY A 235 -3.66 9.73 -9.40
N TYR A 236 -2.40 9.44 -9.73
CA TYR A 236 -1.84 8.09 -9.65
C TYR A 236 -0.81 7.93 -8.54
N ALA A 237 -0.28 9.03 -8.01
CA ALA A 237 0.67 8.98 -6.90
C ALA A 237 -0.04 8.56 -5.60
N SER A 238 0.47 7.50 -4.97
CA SER A 238 -0.04 7.03 -3.69
C SER A 238 0.50 7.84 -2.51
N CYS A 239 1.72 8.37 -2.64
CA CYS A 239 2.46 9.03 -1.57
C CYS A 239 2.90 10.42 -2.01
N CYS A 240 2.74 11.39 -1.09
CA CYS A 240 3.15 12.79 -1.27
C CYS A 240 3.89 13.25 -0.01
N LEU A 241 5.15 13.67 -0.16
CA LEU A 241 5.98 14.19 0.91
C LEU A 241 6.12 15.70 0.73
N ILE A 242 5.83 16.44 1.80
CA ILE A 242 5.78 17.91 1.79
C ILE A 242 6.61 18.42 2.96
N LYS A 243 7.50 19.37 2.68
CA LYS A 243 8.24 20.10 3.70
C LYS A 243 7.78 21.56 3.75
N ALA A 244 7.62 22.10 4.96
CA ALA A 244 7.47 23.54 5.18
C ALA A 244 8.71 24.08 5.87
N ASN A 245 9.16 25.24 5.42
CA ASN A 245 10.22 26.04 6.05
C ASN A 245 9.62 26.99 7.11
N ASP A 246 10.48 27.73 7.83
CA ASP A 246 10.09 28.58 8.95
C ASP A 246 9.54 29.95 8.52
N THR A 247 8.65 29.99 7.53
CA THR A 247 7.94 31.19 7.08
C THR A 247 6.44 30.96 7.02
N ALA A 248 5.65 32.00 7.23
CA ALA A 248 4.18 31.90 7.16
C ALA A 248 3.72 31.49 5.76
N GLU A 249 4.39 31.95 4.72
CA GLU A 249 4.09 31.63 3.33
C GLU A 249 4.37 30.14 3.07
N SER A 250 5.53 29.62 3.46
CA SER A 250 5.88 28.19 3.28
C SER A 250 4.91 27.26 3.99
N LEU A 251 4.49 27.60 5.21
CA LEU A 251 3.49 26.85 5.97
C LEU A 251 2.11 26.86 5.29
N GLY A 252 1.71 28.01 4.72
CA GLY A 252 0.48 28.14 3.93
C GLY A 252 0.52 27.30 2.64
N ILE A 253 1.64 27.36 1.92
CA ILE A 253 1.86 26.53 0.70
C ILE A 253 1.79 25.05 1.04
N ALA A 254 2.44 24.59 2.08
CA ALA A 254 2.41 23.19 2.49
C ALA A 254 0.98 22.71 2.79
N ALA A 255 0.18 23.49 3.47
CA ALA A 255 -1.22 23.17 3.73
C ALA A 255 -2.08 23.15 2.45
N LYS A 256 -1.83 24.07 1.50
CA LYS A 256 -2.47 24.09 0.18
C LYS A 256 -2.11 22.85 -0.63
N VAL A 257 -0.85 22.48 -0.70
CA VAL A 257 -0.40 21.28 -1.42
C VAL A 257 -1.01 20.02 -0.81
N ALA A 258 -1.08 19.93 0.54
CA ALA A 258 -1.74 18.82 1.22
C ALA A 258 -3.23 18.72 0.85
N TYR A 259 -3.93 19.87 0.77
CA TYR A 259 -5.32 19.94 0.35
C TYR A 259 -5.50 19.43 -1.09
N ASP A 260 -4.72 19.92 -2.04
CA ASP A 260 -4.83 19.57 -3.46
C ASP A 260 -4.44 18.11 -3.72
N MET A 261 -3.37 17.61 -3.08
CA MET A 261 -2.94 16.22 -3.24
C MET A 261 -3.92 15.22 -2.60
N THR A 262 -4.66 15.63 -1.56
CA THR A 262 -5.75 14.79 -1.01
C THR A 262 -6.89 14.65 -2.01
N THR A 263 -7.20 15.66 -2.83
CA THR A 263 -8.17 15.52 -3.94
C THR A 263 -7.72 14.50 -4.98
N LYS A 264 -6.42 14.31 -5.14
CA LYS A 264 -5.81 13.32 -6.03
C LYS A 264 -5.58 11.95 -5.36
N GLN A 265 -6.14 11.73 -4.16
CA GLN A 265 -6.07 10.48 -3.39
C GLN A 265 -4.67 10.11 -2.86
N ALA A 266 -3.74 11.04 -2.75
CA ALA A 266 -2.43 10.80 -2.16
C ALA A 266 -2.48 10.83 -0.63
N GLY A 267 -1.72 9.94 0.02
CA GLY A 267 -1.43 9.99 1.46
C GLY A 267 -0.30 11.00 1.72
N ILE A 268 -0.44 11.81 2.77
CA ILE A 268 0.46 12.94 3.02
C ILE A 268 1.50 12.59 4.10
N GLY A 269 2.79 12.77 3.80
CA GLY A 269 3.86 12.95 4.79
C GLY A 269 4.17 14.44 4.91
N MET A 270 4.26 14.97 6.14
CA MET A 270 4.45 16.39 6.40
C MET A 270 5.59 16.61 7.39
N LEU A 271 6.59 17.42 7.01
CA LEU A 271 7.63 17.91 7.90
C LEU A 271 7.56 19.42 8.00
N MET A 272 7.49 19.92 9.22
CA MET A 272 7.57 21.35 9.51
C MET A 272 8.81 21.64 10.36
N GLU A 273 9.87 22.11 9.73
CA GLU A 273 11.06 22.62 10.41
C GLU A 273 10.84 24.08 10.74
N THR A 274 10.18 24.35 11.87
CA THR A 274 9.77 25.70 12.28
C THR A 274 10.19 25.98 13.71
N ARG A 275 10.21 27.27 14.05
CA ARG A 275 10.39 27.74 15.42
C ARG A 275 9.36 27.14 16.39
N THR A 276 9.70 27.14 17.66
CA THR A 276 8.88 26.58 18.72
C THR A 276 8.02 27.65 19.42
N ILE A 277 7.19 27.22 20.36
CA ILE A 277 6.41 28.14 21.22
C ILE A 277 7.34 29.03 22.03
N GLY A 278 7.01 30.33 22.11
CA GLY A 278 7.79 31.33 22.82
C GLY A 278 8.98 31.89 22.06
N ASP A 279 9.28 31.39 20.83
CA ASP A 279 10.27 32.02 19.97
C ASP A 279 9.76 33.37 19.47
N GLY A 280 10.67 34.36 19.42
CA GLY A 280 10.30 35.70 18.95
C GLY A 280 10.06 35.75 17.42
N ILE A 281 8.98 36.46 17.06
CA ILE A 281 8.68 36.92 15.69
C ILE A 281 8.65 38.46 15.66
N ARG A 282 8.66 39.04 14.45
CA ARG A 282 8.64 40.50 14.27
C ARG A 282 9.70 41.22 15.16
N GLN A 283 10.96 40.86 15.00
CA GLN A 283 12.07 41.38 15.82
C GLN A 283 11.90 41.13 17.33
N ASN A 284 11.37 39.96 17.69
CA ASN A 284 11.10 39.54 19.08
C ASN A 284 10.02 40.36 19.81
N THR A 285 9.13 41.04 19.09
CA THR A 285 8.01 41.81 19.72
C THR A 285 6.77 40.98 19.98
N ILE A 286 6.67 39.79 19.36
CA ILE A 286 5.52 38.85 19.51
C ILE A 286 6.10 37.43 19.66
N GLU A 287 5.47 36.62 20.50
CA GLU A 287 5.82 35.19 20.67
C GLU A 287 5.12 34.29 19.67
N HIS A 288 5.84 33.33 19.15
CA HIS A 288 5.32 32.29 18.28
C HIS A 288 4.49 31.26 19.07
N MET A 289 3.36 30.82 18.52
CA MET A 289 2.42 29.89 19.17
C MET A 289 2.80 28.41 19.02
N GLY A 290 3.96 28.13 18.43
CA GLY A 290 4.44 26.77 18.20
C GLY A 290 3.77 26.06 17.01
N LYS A 291 3.92 24.73 16.94
CA LYS A 291 3.53 23.90 15.78
C LYS A 291 2.06 23.51 15.78
N LEU A 292 1.40 23.47 16.91
CA LEU A 292 0.02 22.98 17.04
C LEU A 292 -1.01 23.64 16.11
N PRO A 293 -1.02 24.99 15.92
CA PRO A 293 -1.95 25.64 15.00
C PRO A 293 -1.77 25.15 13.55
N TYR A 294 -0.55 24.95 13.12
CA TYR A 294 -0.24 24.49 11.75
C TYR A 294 -0.61 23.02 11.54
N TYR A 295 -0.42 22.15 12.53
CA TYR A 295 -0.90 20.77 12.47
C TYR A 295 -2.43 20.71 12.40
N LYS A 296 -3.16 21.61 13.07
CA LYS A 296 -4.62 21.74 12.93
C LYS A 296 -5.01 22.18 11.50
N LEU A 297 -4.23 23.08 10.90
CA LEU A 297 -4.44 23.51 9.52
C LEU A 297 -4.25 22.34 8.54
N VAL A 298 -3.15 21.56 8.66
CA VAL A 298 -2.92 20.36 7.86
C VAL A 298 -4.02 19.34 8.04
N ARG A 299 -4.47 19.07 9.28
CA ARG A 299 -5.61 18.20 9.54
C ARG A 299 -6.84 18.66 8.75
N SER A 300 -7.19 19.94 8.83
CA SER A 300 -8.35 20.49 8.12
C SER A 300 -8.20 20.37 6.60
N SER A 301 -6.98 20.57 6.07
CA SER A 301 -6.68 20.42 4.65
C SER A 301 -6.92 18.99 4.15
N VAL A 302 -6.44 17.97 4.87
CA VAL A 302 -6.61 16.57 4.45
C VAL A 302 -8.02 16.03 4.71
N GLU A 303 -8.74 16.56 5.72
CA GLU A 303 -10.10 16.13 6.02
C GLU A 303 -11.15 16.72 5.08
N ALA A 304 -10.93 17.92 4.58
CA ALA A 304 -11.88 18.62 3.71
C ALA A 304 -12.22 17.82 2.43
N ASN A 305 -11.27 17.06 1.92
CA ASN A 305 -11.40 16.35 0.65
C ASN A 305 -11.48 14.81 0.80
N LYS A 306 -11.88 14.31 1.95
CA LYS A 306 -12.10 12.87 2.17
C LYS A 306 -13.09 12.30 1.14
N GLN A 307 -12.70 11.20 0.50
CA GLN A 307 -13.54 10.47 -0.45
C GLN A 307 -14.01 9.16 0.16
N LYS A 308 -15.22 8.68 -0.24
CA LYS A 308 -15.77 7.41 0.27
C LYS A 308 -14.87 6.21 0.04
N SER A 309 -14.12 6.21 -1.06
CA SER A 309 -13.21 5.12 -1.44
C SER A 309 -11.84 5.24 -0.78
N ARG A 310 -11.44 6.44 -0.32
CA ARG A 310 -10.16 6.70 0.32
C ARG A 310 -10.25 7.95 1.20
N GLY A 311 -10.04 7.80 2.50
CA GLY A 311 -9.99 8.91 3.46
C GLY A 311 -8.70 9.71 3.32
N GLY A 312 -8.75 11.03 3.53
CA GLY A 312 -7.56 11.87 3.67
C GLY A 312 -6.87 11.62 5.00
N SER A 313 -5.55 11.45 5.00
CA SER A 313 -4.75 11.32 6.23
C SER A 313 -3.35 11.87 6.02
N ALA A 314 -2.72 12.31 7.12
CA ALA A 314 -1.35 12.80 7.12
C ALA A 314 -0.55 12.19 8.27
N ASN A 315 0.75 12.00 8.03
CA ASN A 315 1.75 11.66 9.03
C ASN A 315 2.67 12.87 9.22
N ASN A 316 2.71 13.43 10.42
CA ASN A 316 3.50 14.62 10.74
C ASN A 316 4.80 14.22 11.42
N PHE A 317 5.91 14.69 10.87
CA PHE A 317 7.26 14.42 11.35
C PHE A 317 7.75 15.52 12.28
N TYR A 318 8.41 15.13 13.37
CA TYR A 318 9.14 15.99 14.28
C TYR A 318 10.37 15.27 14.84
N THR A 319 11.37 16.04 15.25
CA THR A 319 12.64 15.50 15.73
C THR A 319 12.73 15.51 17.25
N ALA A 320 13.59 14.65 17.80
CA ALA A 320 13.92 14.64 19.21
C ALA A 320 14.53 15.96 19.72
N LEU A 321 14.99 16.85 18.82
CA LEU A 321 15.55 18.16 19.18
C LEU A 321 14.51 19.19 19.61
N ASP A 322 13.25 19.00 19.22
CA ASP A 322 12.22 20.02 19.36
C ASP A 322 11.89 20.34 20.82
N PRO A 323 11.94 21.61 21.25
CA PRO A 323 11.58 21.98 22.61
C PRO A 323 10.14 21.63 23.04
N GLN A 324 9.23 21.42 22.07
CA GLN A 324 7.84 21.01 22.31
C GLN A 324 7.65 19.47 22.31
N ILE A 325 8.73 18.68 22.32
CA ILE A 325 8.67 17.24 22.06
C ILE A 325 7.68 16.49 22.96
N GLU A 326 7.57 16.85 24.22
CA GLU A 326 6.63 16.20 25.16
C GLU A 326 5.17 16.45 24.77
N ASP A 327 4.83 17.66 24.31
CA ASP A 327 3.48 17.98 23.82
C ASP A 327 3.22 17.29 22.47
N LEU A 328 4.21 17.29 21.55
CA LEU A 328 4.10 16.69 20.23
C LEU A 328 3.87 15.17 20.32
N LEU A 329 4.57 14.48 21.21
CA LEU A 329 4.37 13.05 21.45
C LEU A 329 2.95 12.72 21.93
N ARG A 330 2.27 13.64 22.66
CA ARG A 330 0.94 13.41 23.22
C ARG A 330 -0.21 13.81 22.30
N LEU A 331 0.02 14.37 21.13
CA LEU A 331 -1.04 14.90 20.25
C LEU A 331 -2.15 13.89 19.92
N LYS A 332 -1.81 12.60 19.77
CA LYS A 332 -2.77 11.54 19.46
C LYS A 332 -3.39 10.86 20.69
N HIS A 333 -2.87 11.08 21.88
CA HIS A 333 -3.30 10.31 23.05
C HIS A 333 -4.74 10.66 23.46
N PRO A 334 -5.61 9.67 23.75
CA PRO A 334 -7.02 9.91 24.08
C PRO A 334 -7.25 10.82 25.29
N THR A 335 -6.33 10.81 26.28
CA THR A 335 -6.44 11.62 27.49
C THR A 335 -5.87 13.03 27.36
N THR A 336 -5.26 13.36 26.20
CA THR A 336 -4.79 14.73 25.95
C THR A 336 -5.99 15.68 25.90
N VAL A 337 -5.84 16.85 26.54
CA VAL A 337 -6.91 17.84 26.55
C VAL A 337 -7.39 18.19 25.14
N PRO A 338 -8.71 18.32 24.91
CA PRO A 338 -9.26 18.45 23.56
C PRO A 338 -8.67 19.59 22.72
N SER A 339 -8.29 20.69 23.35
CA SER A 339 -7.69 21.85 22.66
C SER A 339 -6.29 21.58 22.09
N LYS A 340 -5.56 20.61 22.66
CA LYS A 340 -4.23 20.19 22.21
C LYS A 340 -4.24 18.89 21.43
N ARG A 341 -5.33 18.13 21.45
CA ARG A 341 -5.43 16.81 20.81
C ARG A 341 -5.71 16.90 19.31
N ILE A 342 -4.99 16.12 18.52
CA ILE A 342 -5.22 15.89 17.10
C ILE A 342 -5.04 14.40 16.85
N ASN A 343 -6.11 13.62 16.94
CA ASN A 343 -6.11 12.16 16.85
C ASN A 343 -6.36 11.63 15.43
N GLU A 344 -6.79 12.47 14.50
CA GLU A 344 -7.12 12.10 13.11
C GLU A 344 -5.87 11.93 12.21
N MET A 345 -4.72 12.41 12.66
CA MET A 345 -3.44 12.27 11.95
C MET A 345 -2.50 11.30 12.67
N ASP A 346 -1.50 10.81 11.96
CA ASP A 346 -0.41 10.03 12.51
C ASP A 346 0.83 10.90 12.74
N TYR A 347 1.78 10.39 13.51
CA TYR A 347 2.98 11.14 13.91
C TYR A 347 4.23 10.28 13.86
N SER A 348 5.34 10.88 13.44
CA SER A 348 6.64 10.23 13.38
C SER A 348 7.69 10.98 14.20
N PHE A 349 8.35 10.23 15.05
CA PHE A 349 9.39 10.69 15.94
C PHE A 349 10.77 10.38 15.35
N GLY A 350 11.43 11.42 14.80
CA GLY A 350 12.78 11.34 14.28
C GLY A 350 13.81 11.30 15.38
N THR A 351 14.70 10.30 15.32
CA THR A 351 15.80 10.07 16.27
C THR A 351 17.07 9.77 15.51
N ASN A 352 18.22 10.19 16.05
CA ASN A 352 19.54 9.83 15.54
C ASN A 352 20.29 8.91 16.49
N ASP A 353 21.45 8.41 16.09
CA ASP A 353 22.25 7.47 16.88
C ASP A 353 22.73 8.07 18.18
N TYR A 354 23.06 9.37 18.22
CA TYR A 354 23.47 10.04 19.45
C TYR A 354 22.32 10.09 20.48
N PHE A 355 21.07 10.30 20.04
CA PHE A 355 19.91 10.21 20.94
C PHE A 355 19.82 8.82 21.60
N TRP A 356 19.97 7.75 20.83
CA TRP A 356 19.89 6.38 21.38
C TRP A 356 21.08 6.03 22.27
N GLN A 357 22.27 6.57 22.01
CA GLN A 357 23.41 6.51 22.95
C GLN A 357 23.07 7.19 24.27
N CYS A 358 22.51 8.41 24.23
CA CYS A 358 22.07 9.12 25.43
C CYS A 358 21.00 8.34 26.22
N VAL A 359 20.06 7.67 25.52
CA VAL A 359 19.07 6.77 26.15
C VAL A 359 19.75 5.56 26.81
N GLN A 360 20.70 4.94 26.13
CA GLN A 360 21.40 3.75 26.63
C GLN A 360 22.21 4.07 27.88
N TYR A 361 22.95 5.18 27.90
CA TYR A 361 23.82 5.59 28.99
C TYR A 361 23.13 6.46 30.04
N ASP A 362 21.82 6.74 29.89
CA ASP A 362 21.02 7.55 30.79
C ASP A 362 21.56 8.98 30.97
N THR A 363 22.08 9.56 29.89
CA THR A 363 22.64 10.91 29.88
C THR A 363 21.58 11.95 29.53
N ASP A 364 21.95 13.23 29.67
CA ASP A 364 21.11 14.34 29.32
C ASP A 364 21.00 14.48 27.79
N TRP A 365 19.84 14.92 27.33
CA TRP A 365 19.55 15.34 25.99
C TRP A 365 19.20 16.83 25.97
N LEU A 366 19.68 17.55 24.97
CA LEU A 366 19.47 18.99 24.86
C LEU A 366 18.49 19.29 23.72
N LEU A 367 17.48 20.10 24.02
CA LEU A 367 16.45 20.54 23.12
C LEU A 367 16.77 21.96 22.64
N PHE A 368 16.72 22.18 21.33
CA PHE A 368 17.03 23.45 20.70
C PHE A 368 15.88 23.89 19.80
N SER A 369 15.59 25.20 19.79
CA SER A 369 14.70 25.77 18.77
C SER A 369 15.34 25.70 17.40
N TYR A 370 14.53 25.40 16.35
CA TYR A 370 14.97 25.49 14.97
C TYR A 370 15.51 26.90 14.63
N LYS A 371 14.85 27.94 15.15
CA LYS A 371 15.28 29.34 14.96
C LYS A 371 16.70 29.60 15.45
N ASP A 372 17.05 29.07 16.63
CA ASP A 372 18.33 29.36 17.29
C ASP A 372 19.46 28.41 16.84
N ALA A 373 19.11 27.21 16.36
CA ALA A 373 20.07 26.16 15.99
C ALA A 373 19.74 25.45 14.66
N PRO A 374 19.48 26.14 13.54
CA PRO A 374 19.09 25.50 12.30
C PRO A 374 20.13 24.49 11.78
N LYS A 375 21.43 24.76 11.97
CA LYS A 375 22.52 23.86 11.58
C LYS A 375 22.48 22.53 12.35
N LEU A 376 22.07 22.52 13.62
CA LEU A 376 21.90 21.28 14.36
C LEU A 376 20.76 20.43 13.77
N TYR A 377 19.70 21.05 13.29
CA TYR A 377 18.61 20.33 12.60
C TYR A 377 19.09 19.69 11.29
N ASP A 378 19.94 20.36 10.52
CA ASP A 378 20.52 19.75 9.31
C ASP A 378 21.45 18.59 9.66
N MET A 379 22.33 18.77 10.64
CA MET A 379 23.24 17.73 11.11
C MET A 379 22.53 16.54 11.77
N PHE A 380 21.34 16.77 12.35
CA PHE A 380 20.57 15.72 13.02
C PHE A 380 20.26 14.51 12.14
N TYR A 381 20.12 14.72 10.85
CA TYR A 381 19.78 13.67 9.89
C TYR A 381 21.00 12.91 9.34
N THR A 382 22.14 13.58 9.20
CA THR A 382 23.25 13.07 8.39
C THR A 382 24.55 12.84 9.18
N ALA A 383 24.77 13.58 10.27
CA ALA A 383 25.99 13.47 11.06
C ALA A 383 26.06 12.15 11.84
N SER A 384 27.26 11.61 11.98
CA SER A 384 27.52 10.52 12.91
C SER A 384 27.21 10.95 14.35
N ALA A 385 27.08 9.97 15.26
CA ALA A 385 26.80 10.27 16.67
C ALA A 385 27.86 11.19 17.29
N ASP A 386 29.14 10.96 16.99
CA ASP A 386 30.26 11.75 17.53
C ASP A 386 30.30 13.17 16.95
N GLU A 387 30.12 13.31 15.64
CA GLU A 387 30.03 14.64 14.98
C GLU A 387 28.85 15.45 15.52
N PHE A 388 27.70 14.79 15.73
CA PHE A 388 26.53 15.46 16.27
C PHE A 388 26.72 15.85 17.74
N ALA A 389 27.35 14.98 18.56
CA ALA A 389 27.71 15.30 19.94
C ALA A 389 28.65 16.51 20.03
N MET A 390 29.68 16.59 19.17
CA MET A 390 30.58 17.74 19.09
C MET A 390 29.84 19.01 18.68
N ALA A 391 28.92 18.93 17.71
CA ALA A 391 28.13 20.08 17.27
C ALA A 391 27.20 20.60 18.39
N VAL A 392 26.59 19.71 19.16
CA VAL A 392 25.80 20.05 20.36
C VAL A 392 26.68 20.74 21.39
N GLY A 393 27.88 20.20 21.68
CA GLY A 393 28.85 20.80 22.62
C GLY A 393 29.26 22.21 22.18
N HIS A 394 29.52 22.41 20.89
CA HIS A 394 29.84 23.70 20.32
C HIS A 394 28.69 24.70 20.46
N ALA A 395 27.44 24.28 20.16
CA ALA A 395 26.27 25.15 20.31
C ALA A 395 26.09 25.62 21.76
N VAL A 396 26.29 24.72 22.73
CA VAL A 396 26.24 25.07 24.17
C VAL A 396 27.34 26.05 24.53
N HIS A 397 28.57 25.77 24.12
CA HIS A 397 29.70 26.67 24.39
C HIS A 397 29.52 28.08 23.79
N SER A 398 28.88 28.15 22.62
CA SER A 398 28.53 29.41 21.95
C SER A 398 27.31 30.11 22.54
N GLY A 399 26.73 29.60 23.62
CA GLY A 399 25.63 30.24 24.34
C GLY A 399 24.26 30.08 23.65
N VAL A 400 24.09 29.14 22.72
CA VAL A 400 22.79 28.88 22.09
C VAL A 400 21.78 28.43 23.13
N LYS A 401 20.61 29.07 23.16
CA LYS A 401 19.55 28.76 24.11
C LYS A 401 19.08 27.30 23.94
N HIS A 402 19.02 26.58 25.05
CA HIS A 402 18.61 25.17 25.06
C HIS A 402 17.89 24.81 26.35
N ARG A 403 17.13 23.69 26.32
CA ARG A 403 16.50 23.07 27.48
C ARG A 403 17.08 21.67 27.69
N ARG A 404 17.48 21.36 28.91
CA ARG A 404 18.04 20.07 29.30
C ARG A 404 16.96 19.13 29.80
N VAL A 405 16.95 17.88 29.30
CA VAL A 405 16.04 16.80 29.72
C VAL A 405 16.81 15.47 29.77
N LYS A 406 16.27 14.46 30.43
CA LYS A 406 16.80 13.11 30.34
C LYS A 406 16.36 12.45 29.03
N ALA A 407 17.31 11.96 28.21
CA ALA A 407 17.00 11.25 26.96
C ALA A 407 16.06 10.06 27.21
N ARG A 408 16.31 9.31 28.28
CA ARG A 408 15.49 8.14 28.65
C ARG A 408 14.03 8.52 28.98
N GLU A 409 13.76 9.69 29.54
CA GLU A 409 12.40 10.13 29.84
C GLU A 409 11.63 10.45 28.55
N ILE A 410 12.28 11.07 27.55
CA ILE A 410 11.67 11.29 26.22
C ILE A 410 11.40 9.93 25.53
N ALA A 411 12.35 9.00 25.56
CA ALA A 411 12.17 7.67 24.99
C ALA A 411 11.04 6.87 25.68
N LYS A 412 10.94 6.96 26.99
CA LYS A 412 9.82 6.37 27.76
C LYS A 412 8.48 6.95 27.33
N LEU A 413 8.39 8.27 27.23
CA LEU A 413 7.18 8.96 26.80
C LEU A 413 6.79 8.52 25.38
N PHE A 414 7.73 8.49 24.44
CA PHE A 414 7.51 8.01 23.09
C PHE A 414 6.93 6.58 23.09
N ILE A 415 7.55 5.65 23.82
CA ILE A 415 7.09 4.26 23.90
C ILE A 415 5.67 4.20 24.49
N GLN A 416 5.40 4.94 25.56
CA GLN A 416 4.05 4.99 26.14
C GLN A 416 3.01 5.44 25.11
N GLN A 417 3.30 6.50 24.33
CA GLN A 417 2.39 6.97 23.28
C GLN A 417 2.23 5.96 22.14
N ARG A 418 3.32 5.32 21.70
CA ARG A 418 3.29 4.27 20.69
C ARG A 418 2.42 3.08 21.12
N TYR A 419 2.59 2.60 22.34
CA TYR A 419 1.81 1.46 22.87
C TYR A 419 0.35 1.83 23.20
N ALA A 420 0.08 3.07 23.57
CA ALA A 420 -1.27 3.53 23.82
C ALA A 420 -2.10 3.77 22.55
N THR A 421 -1.46 4.16 21.44
CA THR A 421 -2.15 4.58 20.22
C THR A 421 -1.90 3.69 19.01
N GLY A 422 -0.81 2.93 19.00
CA GLY A 422 -0.33 2.16 17.86
C GLY A 422 0.20 3.01 16.68
N ARG A 423 0.15 4.33 16.77
CA ARG A 423 0.24 5.27 15.64
C ARG A 423 1.28 6.39 15.81
N VAL A 424 2.25 6.22 16.71
CA VAL A 424 3.44 7.07 16.78
C VAL A 424 4.64 6.25 16.35
N TYR A 425 5.28 6.63 15.25
CA TYR A 425 6.27 5.83 14.53
C TYR A 425 7.69 6.31 14.77
N PRO A 426 8.67 5.45 15.04
CA PRO A 426 10.07 5.84 15.03
C PRO A 426 10.57 6.03 13.61
N PHE A 427 11.40 7.03 13.40
CA PHE A 427 12.18 7.27 12.19
C PHE A 427 13.65 7.37 12.57
N PHE A 428 14.47 6.41 12.14
CA PHE A 428 15.90 6.31 12.46
C PHE A 428 16.69 7.04 11.37
N THR A 429 17.05 8.30 11.65
CA THR A 429 17.57 9.21 10.62
C THR A 429 18.93 8.78 10.06
N ASN A 430 19.85 8.26 10.89
CA ASN A 430 21.15 7.80 10.41
C ASN A 430 21.00 6.60 9.46
N ASN A 431 20.19 5.60 9.79
CA ASN A 431 19.94 4.45 8.93
C ASN A 431 19.31 4.88 7.60
N ALA A 432 18.39 5.86 7.63
CA ALA A 432 17.76 6.37 6.42
C ALA A 432 18.77 7.05 5.48
N ASN A 433 19.75 7.76 6.03
CA ASN A 433 20.75 8.52 5.26
C ASN A 433 22.02 7.74 4.93
N THR A 434 22.32 6.66 5.64
CA THR A 434 23.50 5.81 5.36
C THR A 434 23.22 4.82 4.24
N HIS A 435 22.06 4.15 4.28
CA HIS A 435 21.68 3.12 3.31
C HIS A 435 20.65 3.66 2.32
N THR A 436 21.12 4.48 1.38
CA THR A 436 20.27 5.17 0.38
C THR A 436 21.04 5.48 -0.90
N PRO A 437 20.39 5.47 -2.06
CA PRO A 437 21.01 5.97 -3.31
C PRO A 437 21.19 7.48 -3.34
N PHE A 438 20.50 8.26 -2.51
CA PHE A 438 20.56 9.72 -2.55
C PHE A 438 21.84 10.28 -1.94
N LYS A 439 22.34 11.37 -2.53
CA LYS A 439 23.38 12.24 -1.96
C LYS A 439 22.78 13.33 -1.08
N GLU A 440 21.50 13.62 -1.28
CA GLU A 440 20.72 14.62 -0.57
C GLU A 440 20.21 14.08 0.77
N PRO A 441 20.08 14.94 1.79
CA PRO A 441 19.58 14.50 3.09
C PRO A 441 18.11 14.07 3.03
N LEU A 442 17.81 12.96 3.67
CA LEU A 442 16.48 12.40 3.81
C LEU A 442 15.95 12.71 5.22
N LYS A 443 14.92 13.57 5.28
CA LYS A 443 14.46 14.15 6.55
C LYS A 443 13.13 13.60 7.04
N MET A 444 12.40 12.88 6.19
CA MET A 444 11.06 12.39 6.49
C MET A 444 10.69 11.17 5.62
N SER A 445 9.56 10.59 5.93
CA SER A 445 8.92 9.54 5.15
C SER A 445 7.49 9.93 4.76
N ASN A 446 6.80 9.04 4.03
CA ASN A 446 5.38 9.21 3.65
C ASN A 446 4.41 8.84 4.79
N LEU A 447 3.12 8.81 4.46
CA LEU A 447 2.06 8.43 5.39
C LEU A 447 2.29 7.04 6.01
N CYS A 448 2.64 6.05 5.19
CA CYS A 448 2.79 4.64 5.60
C CYS A 448 4.23 4.23 5.92
N MET A 449 5.18 5.16 5.95
CA MET A 449 6.56 5.00 6.41
C MET A 449 7.50 4.16 5.51
N GLU A 450 7.10 3.80 4.29
CA GLU A 450 7.94 3.03 3.35
C GLU A 450 8.76 3.87 2.38
N ILE A 451 8.37 5.14 2.14
CA ILE A 451 9.01 6.02 1.16
C ILE A 451 9.85 7.08 1.87
N VAL A 452 11.11 7.19 1.50
CA VAL A 452 12.04 8.21 2.02
C VAL A 452 12.71 8.89 0.83
N LEU A 453 12.30 10.13 0.54
CA LEU A 453 12.75 10.91 -0.61
C LEU A 453 13.23 12.30 -0.19
N PRO A 454 14.16 12.92 -0.94
CA PRO A 454 14.48 14.32 -0.74
C PRO A 454 13.26 15.21 -0.97
N VAL A 455 13.11 16.22 -0.14
CA VAL A 455 12.03 17.22 -0.20
C VAL A 455 12.57 18.60 0.18
N TYR A 456 12.06 19.64 -0.48
CA TYR A 456 12.44 21.03 -0.21
C TYR A 456 11.18 21.88 -0.03
N GLY A 457 11.18 22.74 1.00
CA GLY A 457 10.06 23.65 1.27
C GLY A 457 10.03 24.80 0.28
N PHE A 458 8.87 25.15 -0.24
CA PHE A 458 8.64 26.34 -1.05
C PHE A 458 8.66 27.61 -0.18
N GLU A 459 9.33 28.65 -0.60
CA GLU A 459 9.31 29.96 0.04
C GLU A 459 8.30 30.91 -0.61
N LYS A 460 7.96 30.72 -1.89
CA LYS A 460 7.01 31.53 -2.64
C LYS A 460 5.97 30.68 -3.32
N GLU A 461 4.70 31.06 -3.22
CA GLU A 461 3.62 30.34 -3.90
C GLU A 461 3.76 30.35 -5.42
N THR A 462 4.34 31.42 -5.99
CA THR A 462 4.58 31.53 -7.42
C THR A 462 5.45 30.40 -7.98
N ASP A 463 6.38 29.85 -7.17
CA ASP A 463 7.30 28.80 -7.61
C ASP A 463 6.58 27.46 -7.83
N LEU A 464 5.40 27.23 -7.23
CA LEU A 464 4.55 26.09 -7.55
C LEU A 464 4.13 26.04 -9.04
N TYR A 465 3.95 27.22 -9.65
CA TYR A 465 3.39 27.36 -11.00
C TYR A 465 4.48 27.54 -12.08
N ARG A 466 5.75 27.42 -11.73
CA ARG A 466 6.88 27.51 -12.68
C ARG A 466 7.27 26.16 -13.23
N ASP A 467 7.36 26.04 -14.55
CA ASP A 467 7.87 24.84 -15.23
C ASP A 467 9.41 24.73 -15.16
N ASP A 468 10.12 25.84 -14.92
CA ASP A 468 11.57 25.93 -14.81
C ASP A 468 12.07 25.94 -13.36
N ALA A 469 11.19 25.75 -12.37
CA ALA A 469 11.57 25.70 -10.95
C ALA A 469 12.64 24.64 -10.72
N VAL A 470 13.69 25.01 -9.99
CA VAL A 470 14.72 24.09 -9.52
C VAL A 470 14.37 23.59 -8.12
N LYS A 471 14.98 22.50 -7.68
CA LYS A 471 14.65 21.87 -6.39
C LYS A 471 14.89 22.81 -5.19
N GLU A 472 15.81 23.74 -5.32
CA GLU A 472 16.11 24.75 -4.29
C GLU A 472 14.96 25.78 -4.12
N ASP A 473 14.14 26.00 -5.16
CA ASP A 473 12.92 26.83 -5.08
C ASP A 473 11.80 26.13 -4.30
N GLY A 474 11.88 24.79 -4.17
CA GLY A 474 10.95 23.93 -3.47
C GLY A 474 10.65 22.66 -4.27
N GLU A 475 10.54 21.53 -3.60
CA GLU A 475 10.23 20.24 -4.22
C GLU A 475 9.27 19.42 -3.35
N VAL A 476 8.13 19.05 -3.94
CA VAL A 476 7.21 18.03 -3.40
C VAL A 476 7.60 16.69 -4.00
N ALA A 477 7.88 15.70 -3.15
CA ALA A 477 8.21 14.38 -3.64
C ALA A 477 6.95 13.50 -3.74
N LEU A 478 6.82 12.82 -4.88
CA LEU A 478 5.77 11.82 -5.13
C LEU A 478 6.39 10.46 -5.40
N CYS A 479 5.67 9.41 -5.00
CA CYS A 479 6.04 8.05 -5.34
C CYS A 479 4.87 7.29 -5.95
N PHE A 480 5.18 6.50 -6.98
CA PHE A 480 4.28 5.68 -7.76
C PHE A 480 4.55 4.21 -7.44
N LEU A 481 3.52 3.47 -7.08
CA LEU A 481 3.67 2.16 -6.44
C LEU A 481 3.08 1.03 -7.28
N ALA A 482 3.63 -0.18 -7.09
CA ALA A 482 3.04 -1.47 -7.44
C ALA A 482 3.66 -2.55 -6.55
N SER A 483 3.19 -3.81 -6.63
CA SER A 483 3.86 -4.93 -5.96
C SER A 483 3.88 -6.16 -6.84
N LEU A 484 4.92 -6.99 -6.71
CA LEU A 484 4.98 -8.32 -7.30
C LEU A 484 4.42 -9.35 -6.33
N VAL A 485 3.74 -10.36 -6.87
CA VAL A 485 3.09 -11.40 -6.05
C VAL A 485 4.06 -12.55 -5.84
N ALA A 486 4.67 -12.61 -4.65
CA ALA A 486 5.59 -13.66 -4.28
C ALA A 486 4.95 -15.06 -4.39
N GLY A 487 5.68 -16.01 -4.97
CA GLY A 487 5.23 -17.39 -5.16
C GLY A 487 4.28 -17.65 -6.35
N ARG A 488 3.89 -16.59 -7.11
CA ARG A 488 3.20 -16.73 -8.40
C ARG A 488 4.08 -16.49 -9.61
N ILE A 489 5.26 -15.94 -9.38
CA ILE A 489 6.25 -15.64 -10.41
C ILE A 489 7.37 -16.65 -10.24
N SER A 490 7.65 -17.44 -11.27
CA SER A 490 8.78 -18.36 -11.28
C SER A 490 10.11 -17.58 -11.45
N GLU A 491 11.23 -18.15 -11.03
CA GLU A 491 12.52 -17.47 -11.07
C GLU A 491 12.96 -17.12 -12.50
N ASP A 492 12.66 -17.97 -13.47
CA ASP A 492 12.95 -17.76 -14.90
C ASP A 492 12.13 -16.65 -15.55
N GLU A 493 10.94 -16.37 -15.02
CA GLU A 493 10.07 -15.31 -15.55
C GLU A 493 10.21 -14.00 -14.75
N TYR A 494 10.91 -14.00 -13.60
CA TYR A 494 10.93 -12.87 -12.65
C TYR A 494 11.47 -11.59 -13.29
N ALA A 495 12.53 -11.69 -14.09
CA ALA A 495 13.11 -10.55 -14.79
C ALA A 495 12.11 -9.84 -15.72
N ASP A 496 11.31 -10.64 -16.45
CA ASP A 496 10.32 -10.08 -17.40
C ASP A 496 9.14 -9.43 -16.65
N VAL A 497 8.62 -10.07 -15.61
CA VAL A 497 7.53 -9.51 -14.79
C VAL A 497 7.98 -8.22 -14.07
N ALA A 498 9.19 -8.19 -13.50
CA ALA A 498 9.78 -7.01 -12.87
C ALA A 498 9.91 -5.85 -13.86
N TYR A 499 10.38 -6.14 -15.09
CA TYR A 499 10.49 -5.14 -16.14
C TYR A 499 9.13 -4.53 -16.49
N TYR A 500 8.10 -5.35 -16.75
CA TYR A 500 6.79 -4.83 -17.15
C TYR A 500 6.05 -4.12 -16.01
N ALA A 501 6.22 -4.55 -14.77
CA ALA A 501 5.71 -3.82 -13.61
C ALA A 501 6.38 -2.44 -13.48
N LEU A 502 7.70 -2.39 -13.58
CA LEU A 502 8.46 -1.13 -13.51
C LEU A 502 8.13 -0.21 -14.69
N ALA A 503 8.07 -0.75 -15.92
CA ALA A 503 7.73 0.00 -17.13
C ALA A 503 6.31 0.60 -17.07
N MET A 504 5.34 -0.13 -16.50
CA MET A 504 4.00 0.38 -16.23
C MET A 504 4.06 1.59 -15.29
N VAL A 505 4.73 1.44 -14.14
CA VAL A 505 4.78 2.51 -13.13
C VAL A 505 5.56 3.72 -13.63
N ASP A 506 6.68 3.51 -14.35
CA ASP A 506 7.43 4.60 -15.00
C ASP A 506 6.57 5.37 -16.02
N SER A 507 5.74 4.66 -16.80
CA SER A 507 4.84 5.29 -17.77
C SER A 507 3.74 6.11 -17.11
N VAL A 508 3.23 5.68 -15.96
CA VAL A 508 2.15 6.37 -15.23
C VAL A 508 2.60 7.74 -14.71
N ILE A 509 3.91 7.94 -14.47
CA ILE A 509 4.47 9.25 -14.13
C ILE A 509 4.13 10.29 -15.21
N ASP A 510 4.17 9.90 -16.49
CA ASP A 510 3.90 10.82 -17.61
C ASP A 510 2.40 10.97 -17.94
N LEU A 511 1.54 10.15 -17.32
CA LEU A 511 0.08 10.15 -17.52
C LEU A 511 -0.66 10.91 -16.41
N MET A 512 -0.02 11.19 -15.29
CA MET A 512 -0.66 11.83 -14.14
C MET A 512 -1.07 13.28 -14.44
N ASP A 513 -2.26 13.66 -13.95
CA ASP A 513 -2.73 15.04 -13.93
C ASP A 513 -2.18 15.76 -12.68
N TYR A 514 -1.07 16.46 -12.86
CA TYR A 514 -0.38 17.18 -11.79
C TYR A 514 -1.07 18.50 -11.46
N PRO A 515 -1.29 18.83 -10.19
CA PRO A 515 -1.88 20.12 -9.81
C PRO A 515 -0.95 21.32 -10.07
N TYR A 516 0.37 21.08 -10.13
CA TYR A 516 1.36 22.12 -10.30
C TYR A 516 2.41 21.78 -11.35
N PRO A 517 2.82 22.73 -12.21
CA PRO A 517 3.90 22.54 -13.18
C PRO A 517 5.23 22.16 -12.55
N SER A 518 5.65 22.83 -11.46
CA SER A 518 6.91 22.52 -10.75
C SER A 518 6.93 21.08 -10.23
N MET A 519 5.81 20.60 -9.68
CA MET A 519 5.67 19.21 -9.21
C MET A 519 5.86 18.21 -10.37
N ARG A 520 5.20 18.45 -11.51
CA ARG A 520 5.39 17.62 -12.72
C ARG A 520 6.86 17.59 -13.14
N ASN A 521 7.50 18.75 -13.21
CA ASN A 521 8.90 18.90 -13.62
C ASN A 521 9.84 18.09 -12.72
N HIS A 522 9.75 18.26 -11.38
CA HIS A 522 10.61 17.56 -10.44
C HIS A 522 10.38 16.04 -10.44
N VAL A 523 9.12 15.61 -10.47
CA VAL A 523 8.77 14.17 -10.49
C VAL A 523 9.28 13.50 -11.77
N GLN A 524 9.16 14.14 -12.92
CA GLN A 524 9.69 13.61 -14.18
C GLN A 524 11.23 13.58 -14.21
N LYS A 525 11.90 14.51 -13.56
CA LYS A 525 13.36 14.52 -13.43
C LYS A 525 13.90 13.50 -12.42
N ARG A 526 13.11 13.12 -11.39
CA ARG A 526 13.50 12.08 -10.41
C ARG A 526 13.05 10.70 -10.78
N ARG A 527 11.82 10.56 -11.29
CA ARG A 527 11.17 9.29 -11.63
C ARG A 527 11.20 8.28 -10.48
N SER A 528 10.81 8.73 -9.29
CA SER A 528 10.76 7.89 -8.08
C SER A 528 9.61 6.89 -8.17
N VAL A 529 9.91 5.60 -8.07
CA VAL A 529 8.93 4.51 -8.10
C VAL A 529 9.13 3.58 -6.90
N GLY A 530 8.13 2.77 -6.58
CA GLY A 530 8.23 1.80 -5.52
C GLY A 530 7.52 0.50 -5.89
N ILE A 531 8.29 -0.53 -6.23
CA ILE A 531 7.78 -1.87 -6.49
C ILE A 531 8.02 -2.73 -5.25
N GLY A 532 6.96 -3.11 -4.56
CA GLY A 532 7.03 -3.93 -3.36
C GLY A 532 6.78 -5.41 -3.62
N LEU A 533 6.64 -6.15 -2.53
CA LEU A 533 6.22 -7.56 -2.53
C LEU A 533 4.89 -7.70 -1.78
N THR A 534 4.04 -8.58 -2.28
CA THR A 534 2.85 -9.05 -1.55
C THR A 534 2.84 -10.59 -1.54
N ASN A 535 2.01 -11.20 -0.70
CA ASN A 535 1.90 -12.65 -0.57
C ASN A 535 3.12 -13.36 0.09
N VAL A 536 3.95 -12.63 0.83
CA VAL A 536 5.19 -13.19 1.39
C VAL A 536 4.92 -14.30 2.41
N ALA A 537 3.90 -14.14 3.28
CA ALA A 537 3.55 -15.19 4.22
C ALA A 537 3.13 -16.50 3.52
N HIS A 538 2.35 -16.41 2.45
CA HIS A 538 1.99 -17.59 1.65
C HIS A 538 3.20 -18.19 0.92
N TYR A 539 4.08 -17.33 0.35
CA TYR A 539 5.31 -17.79 -0.29
C TYR A 539 6.17 -18.62 0.65
N LEU A 540 6.37 -18.15 1.89
CA LEU A 540 7.15 -18.87 2.90
C LEU A 540 6.45 -20.18 3.30
N ALA A 541 5.15 -20.14 3.56
CA ALA A 541 4.37 -21.34 3.89
C ALA A 541 4.41 -22.38 2.76
N LYS A 542 4.32 -21.96 1.50
CA LYS A 542 4.41 -22.83 0.32
C LYS A 542 5.80 -23.47 0.14
N ASN A 543 6.84 -22.83 0.67
CA ASN A 543 8.18 -23.40 0.78
C ASN A 543 8.38 -24.25 2.06
N TYR A 544 7.30 -24.50 2.81
CA TYR A 544 7.29 -25.28 4.05
C TYR A 544 8.24 -24.74 5.14
N VAL A 545 8.38 -23.41 5.23
CA VAL A 545 9.15 -22.74 6.28
C VAL A 545 8.27 -21.78 7.08
N ASN A 546 8.43 -21.77 8.40
CA ASN A 546 7.79 -20.80 9.26
C ASN A 546 8.41 -19.41 9.04
N TYR A 547 7.58 -18.37 9.13
CA TYR A 547 7.94 -17.00 8.79
C TYR A 547 9.16 -16.48 9.57
N SER A 548 9.19 -16.70 10.89
CA SER A 548 10.24 -16.19 11.80
C SER A 548 11.40 -17.15 12.00
N SER A 549 11.33 -18.38 11.47
CA SER A 549 12.40 -19.38 11.60
C SER A 549 13.65 -18.96 10.84
N ARG A 550 14.82 -19.54 11.21
CA ARG A 550 16.06 -19.33 10.47
C ARG A 550 15.94 -19.68 8.98
N ALA A 551 15.25 -20.76 8.66
CA ALA A 551 14.97 -21.16 7.29
C ALA A 551 14.05 -20.15 6.58
N GLY A 552 13.03 -19.64 7.27
CA GLY A 552 12.17 -18.57 6.76
C GLY A 552 12.93 -17.29 6.48
N LYS A 553 13.78 -16.85 7.41
CA LYS A 553 14.69 -15.71 7.26
C LYS A 553 15.65 -15.89 6.07
N THR A 554 16.15 -17.11 5.84
CA THR A 554 16.98 -17.45 4.67
C THR A 554 16.20 -17.29 3.37
N LYS A 555 14.98 -17.84 3.31
CA LYS A 555 14.11 -17.69 2.13
C LYS A 555 13.69 -16.24 1.89
N LEU A 556 13.47 -15.47 2.93
CA LEU A 556 13.15 -14.05 2.84
C LEU A 556 14.32 -13.24 2.26
N HIS A 557 15.56 -13.57 2.67
CA HIS A 557 16.77 -12.97 2.10
C HIS A 557 16.88 -13.27 0.60
N GLU A 558 16.74 -14.54 0.19
CA GLU A 558 16.80 -14.96 -1.22
C GLU A 558 15.75 -14.24 -2.07
N LEU A 559 14.52 -14.12 -1.56
CA LEU A 559 13.43 -13.43 -2.24
C LEU A 559 13.70 -11.92 -2.37
N ALA A 560 14.13 -11.27 -1.30
CA ALA A 560 14.39 -9.83 -1.29
C ALA A 560 15.58 -9.47 -2.19
N GLU A 561 16.64 -10.28 -2.19
CA GLU A 561 17.77 -10.13 -3.09
C GLU A 561 17.35 -10.25 -4.56
N MET A 562 16.63 -11.31 -4.92
CA MET A 562 16.12 -11.54 -6.29
C MET A 562 15.26 -10.36 -6.75
N HIS A 563 14.36 -9.91 -5.91
CA HIS A 563 13.46 -8.80 -6.21
C HIS A 563 14.22 -7.51 -6.51
N SER A 564 15.14 -7.12 -5.64
CA SER A 564 15.96 -5.92 -5.81
C SER A 564 16.86 -6.01 -7.04
N TYR A 565 17.54 -7.14 -7.23
CA TYR A 565 18.44 -7.35 -8.36
C TYR A 565 17.72 -7.14 -9.70
N TYR A 566 16.60 -7.83 -9.92
CA TYR A 566 15.86 -7.73 -11.18
C TYR A 566 15.17 -6.38 -11.38
N LEU A 567 14.83 -5.64 -10.32
CA LEU A 567 14.36 -4.26 -10.46
C LEU A 567 15.48 -3.32 -10.91
N HIS A 568 16.70 -3.48 -10.41
CA HIS A 568 17.85 -2.70 -10.87
C HIS A 568 18.20 -3.03 -12.34
N GLU A 569 18.19 -4.30 -12.73
CA GLU A 569 18.33 -4.73 -14.13
C GLU A 569 17.23 -4.11 -15.02
N ALA A 570 15.98 -4.15 -14.56
CA ALA A 570 14.84 -3.59 -15.29
C ALA A 570 14.98 -2.07 -15.48
N SER A 571 15.41 -1.35 -14.44
CA SER A 571 15.58 0.09 -14.50
C SER A 571 16.80 0.49 -15.37
N LEU A 572 17.86 -0.29 -15.35
CA LEU A 572 18.99 -0.13 -16.27
C LEU A 572 18.56 -0.33 -17.73
N ARG A 573 17.75 -1.37 -18.00
CA ARG A 573 17.17 -1.60 -19.31
C ARG A 573 16.28 -0.44 -19.76
N LEU A 574 15.41 0.06 -18.88
CA LEU A 574 14.56 1.22 -19.16
C LEU A 574 15.39 2.49 -19.39
N ALA A 575 16.51 2.68 -18.69
CA ALA A 575 17.40 3.81 -18.94
C ALA A 575 18.02 3.78 -20.33
N LYS A 576 18.39 2.59 -20.83
CA LYS A 576 18.87 2.42 -22.21
C LYS A 576 17.78 2.68 -23.27
N GLU A 577 16.51 2.36 -22.94
CA GLU A 577 15.38 2.53 -23.85
C GLU A 577 14.78 3.96 -23.82
N ARG A 578 14.76 4.61 -22.66
CA ARG A 578 14.02 5.87 -22.41
C ARG A 578 14.89 7.01 -21.90
N GLY A 579 16.19 6.78 -21.73
CA GLY A 579 17.17 7.75 -21.20
C GLY A 579 17.24 7.78 -19.67
N VAL A 580 18.37 8.28 -19.18
CA VAL A 580 18.63 8.55 -17.76
C VAL A 580 18.03 9.91 -17.41
N PRO A 581 17.24 10.06 -16.33
CA PRO A 581 16.62 11.33 -15.97
C PRO A 581 17.62 12.32 -15.36
N GLU A 582 17.32 13.61 -15.46
CA GLU A 582 18.22 14.71 -15.06
C GLU A 582 18.67 14.61 -13.60
N TYR A 583 17.77 14.30 -12.66
CA TYR A 583 18.10 14.26 -11.22
C TYR A 583 18.80 12.96 -10.78
N MET A 584 19.13 12.06 -11.71
CA MET A 584 20.00 10.92 -11.44
C MET A 584 21.39 11.34 -10.92
N GLN A 585 21.89 12.51 -11.32
CA GLN A 585 23.15 13.09 -10.83
C GLN A 585 23.16 13.33 -9.30
N PHE A 586 21.99 13.50 -8.68
CA PHE A 586 21.84 13.66 -7.24
C PHE A 586 21.75 12.32 -6.49
N THR A 587 21.96 11.23 -7.21
CA THR A 587 22.05 9.88 -6.65
C THR A 587 23.48 9.33 -6.76
N LYS A 588 23.74 8.24 -6.07
CA LYS A 588 25.01 7.50 -6.12
C LYS A 588 25.03 6.44 -7.25
N TYR A 589 23.94 6.28 -8.02
CA TYR A 589 23.91 5.34 -9.15
C TYR A 589 24.97 5.61 -10.22
N PRO A 590 25.25 6.88 -10.62
CA PRO A 590 26.36 7.16 -11.54
C PRO A 590 27.73 6.75 -11.01
N GLU A 591 27.86 6.52 -9.71
CA GLU A 591 29.06 6.00 -9.04
C GLU A 591 29.03 4.47 -8.88
N GLY A 592 27.98 3.80 -9.37
CA GLY A 592 27.80 2.36 -9.28
C GLY A 592 27.30 1.90 -7.89
N TRP A 593 26.43 2.67 -7.26
CA TRP A 593 25.77 2.26 -6.02
C TRP A 593 24.74 1.16 -6.30
N VAL A 594 24.73 0.15 -5.43
CA VAL A 594 23.69 -0.87 -5.33
C VAL A 594 23.44 -1.18 -3.84
N PRO A 595 22.24 -1.64 -3.44
CA PRO A 595 21.89 -1.79 -2.01
C PRO A 595 22.89 -2.60 -1.18
N PRO A 596 23.45 -3.74 -1.63
CA PRO A 596 24.39 -4.52 -0.81
C PRO A 596 25.66 -3.77 -0.40
N LYS A 597 26.06 -2.71 -1.12
CA LYS A 597 27.28 -1.92 -0.82
C LYS A 597 27.18 -1.14 0.50
N THR A 598 25.98 -0.72 0.89
CA THR A 598 25.77 0.10 2.10
C THR A 598 24.86 -0.56 3.13
N ALA A 599 24.47 -1.82 2.90
CA ALA A 599 23.59 -2.56 3.79
C ALA A 599 24.23 -2.79 5.18
N ASN A 600 23.42 -2.70 6.23
CA ASN A 600 23.83 -3.10 7.57
C ASN A 600 24.00 -4.62 7.64
N ARG A 601 25.21 -5.10 7.96
CA ARG A 601 25.57 -6.52 7.93
C ARG A 601 25.36 -7.24 9.27
N LYS A 602 24.98 -6.53 10.34
CA LYS A 602 24.74 -7.16 11.67
C LYS A 602 23.65 -8.22 11.64
N ILE A 603 22.72 -8.10 10.69
CA ILE A 603 21.62 -9.05 10.54
C ILE A 603 22.04 -10.38 9.88
N ASP A 604 23.21 -10.45 9.25
CA ASP A 604 23.63 -11.62 8.47
C ASP A 604 23.79 -12.90 9.32
N GLU A 605 24.03 -12.78 10.62
CA GLU A 605 24.08 -13.93 11.53
C GLU A 605 22.71 -14.62 11.76
N LYS A 606 21.61 -13.99 11.37
CA LYS A 606 20.24 -14.48 11.59
C LYS A 606 19.71 -15.39 10.47
N HIS A 607 20.46 -15.56 9.39
CA HIS A 607 20.10 -16.42 8.25
C HIS A 607 21.34 -17.12 7.67
N ASP A 608 21.14 -18.07 6.76
CA ASP A 608 22.21 -18.85 6.13
C ASP A 608 22.44 -18.48 4.65
N ALA A 609 21.66 -17.55 4.10
CA ALA A 609 21.76 -17.15 2.70
C ALA A 609 23.03 -16.32 2.43
N LYS A 610 23.60 -16.54 1.25
CA LYS A 610 24.65 -15.71 0.65
C LYS A 610 24.06 -14.96 -0.54
N LEU A 611 24.74 -13.91 -1.00
CA LEU A 611 24.38 -13.21 -2.24
C LEU A 611 24.48 -14.21 -3.41
N ARG A 612 23.43 -14.26 -4.24
CA ARG A 612 23.27 -15.19 -5.35
C ARG A 612 23.59 -14.53 -6.70
N TYR A 613 23.48 -13.21 -6.78
CA TYR A 613 23.61 -12.43 -8.01
C TYR A 613 24.92 -11.63 -8.02
N ASP A 614 25.41 -11.34 -9.23
CA ASP A 614 26.63 -10.53 -9.44
C ASP A 614 26.31 -9.04 -9.36
N TRP A 615 26.29 -8.53 -8.13
CA TRP A 615 26.04 -7.13 -7.85
C TRP A 615 27.17 -6.21 -8.28
N ASP A 616 28.39 -6.71 -8.38
CA ASP A 616 29.56 -5.92 -8.81
C ASP A 616 29.51 -5.66 -10.32
N ASP A 617 29.15 -6.69 -11.12
CA ASP A 617 28.88 -6.53 -12.56
C ASP A 617 27.74 -5.55 -12.80
N LEU A 618 26.61 -5.72 -12.08
CA LEU A 618 25.48 -4.81 -12.22
C LEU A 618 25.84 -3.37 -11.85
N ALA A 619 26.58 -3.15 -10.76
CA ALA A 619 27.06 -1.83 -10.36
C ALA A 619 27.96 -1.19 -11.42
N GLN A 620 28.84 -1.99 -12.04
CA GLN A 620 29.71 -1.51 -13.11
C GLN A 620 28.90 -1.10 -14.35
N ARG A 621 27.93 -1.94 -14.77
CA ARG A 621 27.04 -1.62 -15.91
C ARG A 621 26.18 -0.37 -15.66
N ILE A 622 25.70 -0.17 -14.41
CA ILE A 622 24.97 1.04 -14.01
C ILE A 622 25.86 2.27 -14.12
N LYS A 623 27.09 2.17 -13.62
CA LYS A 623 28.09 3.26 -13.71
C LYS A 623 28.42 3.62 -15.15
N GLU A 624 28.67 2.63 -16.00
CA GLU A 624 28.98 2.83 -17.43
C GLU A 624 27.83 3.49 -18.19
N ASN A 625 26.57 3.20 -17.78
CA ASN A 625 25.38 3.83 -18.36
C ASN A 625 25.12 5.25 -17.81
N GLY A 626 25.88 5.72 -16.81
CA GLY A 626 25.64 7.00 -16.13
C GLY A 626 24.45 6.98 -15.18
N GLY A 627 23.99 5.79 -14.77
CA GLY A 627 22.87 5.59 -13.87
C GLY A 627 21.78 4.69 -14.44
N ILE A 628 20.62 4.69 -13.77
CA ILE A 628 19.41 3.93 -14.13
C ILE A 628 18.24 4.85 -14.45
N ARG A 629 17.06 4.32 -14.78
CA ARG A 629 15.88 5.13 -15.12
C ARG A 629 15.20 5.77 -13.90
N ASN A 630 15.21 5.12 -12.75
CA ASN A 630 14.41 5.51 -11.60
C ASN A 630 15.32 5.80 -10.40
N SER A 631 15.09 6.90 -9.69
CA SER A 631 15.93 7.29 -8.54
C SER A 631 15.79 6.36 -7.33
N VAL A 632 14.69 5.65 -7.22
CA VAL A 632 14.42 4.55 -6.30
C VAL A 632 13.52 3.52 -6.97
N LEU A 633 13.58 2.27 -6.52
CA LEU A 633 12.96 1.12 -7.19
C LEU A 633 12.02 0.33 -6.28
N GLU A 634 12.41 0.06 -5.03
CA GLU A 634 11.65 -0.74 -4.11
C GLU A 634 10.88 0.14 -3.12
N ALA A 635 9.71 -0.33 -2.73
CA ALA A 635 8.98 0.17 -1.57
C ALA A 635 8.09 -0.95 -1.02
N TYR A 636 8.19 -1.21 0.26
CA TYR A 636 7.41 -2.27 0.89
C TYR A 636 6.24 -1.68 1.66
N MET A 637 5.16 -1.38 0.88
CA MET A 637 3.94 -0.75 1.37
C MET A 637 2.95 -1.78 1.96
N PRO A 638 1.97 -1.34 2.78
CA PRO A 638 0.84 -2.17 3.17
C PRO A 638 -0.15 -2.31 2.01
N ASN A 639 -0.32 -3.52 1.50
CA ASN A 639 -1.26 -3.82 0.40
C ASN A 639 -2.67 -4.16 0.92
N GLU A 640 -3.22 -3.37 1.84
CA GLU A 640 -4.45 -3.71 2.59
C GLU A 640 -5.66 -4.04 1.71
N SER A 641 -5.92 -3.25 0.69
CA SER A 641 -7.05 -3.45 -0.22
C SER A 641 -6.66 -4.17 -1.50
N SER A 642 -5.49 -3.88 -2.04
CA SER A 642 -5.03 -4.43 -3.33
C SER A 642 -4.63 -5.89 -3.22
N SER A 643 -4.17 -6.37 -2.05
CA SER A 643 -3.92 -7.80 -1.81
C SER A 643 -5.18 -8.65 -1.99
N LEU A 644 -6.35 -8.13 -1.60
CA LEU A 644 -7.63 -8.81 -1.85
C LEU A 644 -7.96 -8.91 -3.33
N ALA A 645 -7.59 -7.89 -4.14
CA ALA A 645 -7.79 -7.90 -5.57
C ALA A 645 -6.90 -8.91 -6.32
N THR A 646 -5.88 -9.42 -5.66
CA THR A 646 -5.03 -10.50 -6.19
C THR A 646 -5.14 -11.80 -5.41
N ASN A 647 -6.05 -11.90 -4.42
CA ASN A 647 -6.20 -13.05 -3.52
C ASN A 647 -4.86 -13.47 -2.90
N THR A 648 -4.23 -12.54 -2.17
CA THR A 648 -2.89 -12.72 -1.57
C THR A 648 -2.89 -12.35 -0.09
N THR A 649 -1.93 -12.88 0.65
CA THR A 649 -1.59 -12.33 1.98
C THR A 649 -1.03 -10.92 1.82
N ASN A 650 -1.21 -10.08 2.84
CA ASN A 650 -0.88 -8.66 2.75
C ASN A 650 0.63 -8.42 2.83
N GLY A 651 1.21 -7.78 1.82
CA GLY A 651 2.57 -7.26 1.82
C GLY A 651 3.64 -8.26 2.29
N LEU A 652 4.54 -7.77 3.13
CA LEU A 652 5.59 -8.57 3.80
C LEU A 652 5.09 -9.28 5.07
N TYR A 653 3.88 -8.98 5.55
CA TYR A 653 3.47 -9.33 6.92
C TYR A 653 3.17 -10.82 7.11
N PRO A 654 3.44 -11.38 8.30
CA PRO A 654 2.82 -12.64 8.70
C PRO A 654 1.31 -12.49 8.77
N ILE A 655 0.57 -13.60 8.69
CA ILE A 655 -0.89 -13.54 8.73
C ILE A 655 -1.38 -13.21 10.14
N ARG A 656 -2.46 -12.42 10.22
CA ARG A 656 -3.11 -12.10 11.53
C ARG A 656 -4.09 -13.16 11.97
N ASP A 657 -4.72 -13.83 11.02
CA ASP A 657 -5.62 -14.95 11.20
C ASP A 657 -5.75 -15.71 9.86
N PHE A 658 -6.24 -16.94 9.91
CA PHE A 658 -6.48 -17.77 8.73
C PHE A 658 -7.69 -17.31 7.92
N ILE A 659 -8.71 -16.81 8.60
CA ILE A 659 -9.97 -16.36 8.03
C ILE A 659 -10.21 -14.93 8.52
N LEU A 660 -10.26 -14.01 7.60
CA LEU A 660 -10.42 -12.58 7.88
C LEU A 660 -11.70 -12.06 7.24
N THR A 661 -12.51 -11.36 8.01
CA THR A 661 -13.61 -10.56 7.49
C THR A 661 -13.19 -9.10 7.51
N LYS A 662 -12.76 -8.60 6.35
CA LYS A 662 -12.39 -7.18 6.21
C LYS A 662 -13.65 -6.34 6.00
N LYS A 663 -13.90 -5.41 6.92
CA LYS A 663 -14.96 -4.40 6.77
C LYS A 663 -14.51 -3.36 5.74
N SER A 664 -15.36 -2.99 4.82
CA SER A 664 -15.14 -1.88 3.89
C SER A 664 -16.38 -0.99 3.82
N ALA A 665 -16.25 0.21 3.25
CA ALA A 665 -17.38 1.11 3.04
C ALA A 665 -18.49 0.49 2.16
N THR A 666 -18.17 -0.56 1.41
CA THR A 666 -19.07 -1.27 0.49
C THR A 666 -19.53 -2.63 1.02
N GLY A 667 -19.20 -2.97 2.27
CA GLY A 667 -19.58 -4.23 2.93
C GLY A 667 -18.40 -5.09 3.38
N ASN A 668 -18.68 -6.22 3.95
CA ASN A 668 -17.67 -7.16 4.45
C ASN A 668 -17.15 -8.04 3.32
N VAL A 669 -15.83 -8.25 3.31
CA VAL A 669 -15.15 -9.16 2.39
C VAL A 669 -14.53 -10.29 3.17
N LEU A 670 -15.02 -11.51 2.94
CA LEU A 670 -14.39 -12.72 3.46
C LEU A 670 -13.11 -12.99 2.68
N PHE A 671 -12.02 -13.16 3.39
CA PHE A 671 -10.75 -13.60 2.87
C PHE A 671 -10.25 -14.80 3.67
N ILE A 672 -9.95 -15.87 2.98
CA ILE A 672 -9.30 -17.07 3.53
C ILE A 672 -7.88 -17.07 2.97
N VAL A 673 -6.88 -17.30 3.84
CA VAL A 673 -5.49 -17.35 3.38
C VAL A 673 -5.32 -18.44 2.31
N PRO A 674 -4.52 -18.18 1.25
CA PRO A 674 -4.35 -19.15 0.17
C PRO A 674 -3.86 -20.50 0.69
N ASP A 675 -4.36 -21.59 0.10
CA ASP A 675 -3.98 -22.98 0.41
C ASP A 675 -4.12 -23.32 1.92
N TYR A 676 -5.15 -22.74 2.57
CA TYR A 676 -5.38 -22.87 4.03
C TYR A 676 -5.36 -24.32 4.51
N GLU A 677 -6.10 -25.22 3.86
CA GLU A 677 -6.23 -26.61 4.32
C GLU A 677 -4.88 -27.35 4.29
N GLU A 678 -4.05 -27.06 3.32
CA GLU A 678 -2.75 -27.70 3.13
C GLU A 678 -1.65 -27.07 4.00
N LEU A 679 -1.70 -25.73 4.18
CA LEU A 679 -0.61 -24.96 4.76
C LEU A 679 -0.89 -24.42 6.17
N LYS A 680 -2.07 -24.69 6.76
CA LYS A 680 -2.46 -24.15 8.08
C LYS A 680 -1.49 -24.46 9.23
N TYR A 681 -0.73 -25.55 9.13
CA TYR A 681 0.28 -25.92 10.14
C TYR A 681 1.67 -25.31 9.88
N VAL A 682 1.86 -24.67 8.74
CA VAL A 682 3.12 -24.01 8.34
C VAL A 682 3.02 -22.50 8.49
N TYR A 683 1.85 -21.94 8.22
CA TYR A 683 1.61 -20.51 8.45
C TYR A 683 1.89 -20.14 9.89
N GLU A 684 2.54 -19.02 10.09
CA GLU A 684 2.81 -18.47 11.42
C GLU A 684 1.94 -17.23 11.66
N ILE A 685 1.25 -17.23 12.81
CA ILE A 685 0.33 -16.14 13.18
C ILE A 685 1.11 -14.98 13.77
N ALA A 686 0.91 -13.78 13.28
CA ALA A 686 1.61 -12.56 13.67
C ALA A 686 1.66 -12.30 15.19
N TRP A 687 0.60 -12.68 15.91
CA TRP A 687 0.48 -12.51 17.36
C TRP A 687 1.34 -13.46 18.17
N ASP A 688 1.92 -14.47 17.54
CA ASP A 688 2.73 -15.52 18.18
C ASP A 688 4.23 -15.35 17.89
N ILE A 689 4.60 -14.44 16.98
CA ILE A 689 6.00 -14.16 16.63
C ILE A 689 6.61 -13.21 17.65
N ASP A 690 7.83 -13.53 18.10
CA ASP A 690 8.61 -12.61 18.93
C ASP A 690 8.98 -11.34 18.17
N THR A 691 8.94 -10.19 18.84
CA THR A 691 9.21 -8.89 18.22
C THR A 691 10.65 -8.78 17.68
N PHE A 692 11.65 -9.41 18.31
CA PHE A 692 13.02 -9.45 17.79
C PHE A 692 13.09 -10.23 16.47
N ASP A 693 12.44 -11.40 16.40
CA ASP A 693 12.39 -12.19 15.16
C ASP A 693 11.72 -11.44 14.03
N LEU A 694 10.68 -10.67 14.35
CA LEU A 694 9.98 -9.84 13.35
C LEU A 694 10.85 -8.66 12.88
N ILE A 695 11.62 -8.03 13.80
CA ILE A 695 12.63 -7.02 13.44
C ILE A 695 13.69 -7.65 12.53
N ASP A 696 14.17 -8.86 12.84
CA ASP A 696 15.14 -9.59 12.01
C ASP A 696 14.62 -9.76 10.58
N CYS A 697 13.36 -10.22 10.42
CA CYS A 697 12.75 -10.43 9.12
C CYS A 697 12.72 -9.14 8.29
N TYR A 698 12.29 -8.02 8.90
CA TYR A 698 12.26 -6.73 8.20
C TYR A 698 13.66 -6.18 7.94
N ALA A 699 14.60 -6.32 8.86
CA ALA A 699 15.98 -5.89 8.67
C ALA A 699 16.71 -6.65 7.55
N ILE A 700 16.38 -7.94 7.35
CA ILE A 700 16.87 -8.73 6.22
C ILE A 700 16.39 -8.13 4.89
N VAL A 701 15.11 -7.76 4.78
CA VAL A 701 14.58 -7.11 3.59
C VAL A 701 15.18 -5.72 3.42
N GLN A 702 15.38 -4.97 4.51
CA GLN A 702 15.97 -3.63 4.49
C GLN A 702 17.36 -3.59 3.85
N LYS A 703 18.12 -4.68 3.88
CA LYS A 703 19.43 -4.77 3.19
C LYS A 703 19.36 -4.52 1.69
N PHE A 704 18.23 -4.82 1.08
CA PHE A 704 18.03 -4.81 -0.37
C PHE A 704 17.19 -3.63 -0.86
N THR A 705 16.89 -2.65 -0.01
CA THR A 705 16.14 -1.46 -0.43
C THR A 705 16.77 -0.18 0.12
N GLY A 706 16.98 0.78 -0.77
CA GLY A 706 17.36 2.15 -0.41
C GLY A 706 16.23 2.96 0.24
N GLN A 707 15.00 2.44 0.21
CA GLN A 707 13.81 3.01 0.86
C GLN A 707 13.61 2.43 2.26
N ALA A 708 12.49 2.76 2.91
CA ALA A 708 12.11 2.17 4.19
C ALA A 708 11.10 1.02 3.99
N ILE A 709 10.53 0.53 5.08
CA ILE A 709 9.54 -0.54 5.12
C ILE A 709 8.38 -0.13 6.02
N SER A 710 7.14 -0.28 5.56
CA SER A 710 5.95 -0.20 6.42
C SER A 710 5.89 -1.44 7.30
N SER A 711 6.73 -1.53 8.31
CA SER A 711 6.88 -2.73 9.14
C SER A 711 5.88 -2.76 10.29
N ASP A 712 4.90 -3.67 10.23
CA ASP A 712 3.88 -3.88 11.26
C ASP A 712 4.41 -4.73 12.42
N PHE A 713 4.04 -4.35 13.64
CA PHE A 713 4.35 -5.06 14.87
C PHE A 713 3.06 -5.42 15.63
N TYR A 714 3.13 -6.42 16.51
CA TYR A 714 1.95 -7.03 17.12
C TYR A 714 2.14 -7.25 18.61
N VAL A 715 1.13 -6.88 19.41
CA VAL A 715 1.08 -7.11 20.86
C VAL A 715 -0.23 -7.76 21.23
N ASP A 716 -0.14 -8.93 21.84
CA ASP A 716 -1.30 -9.62 22.42
C ASP A 716 -1.34 -9.39 23.94
N TYR A 717 -2.17 -8.45 24.39
CA TYR A 717 -2.32 -8.14 25.80
C TYR A 717 -2.98 -9.26 26.63
N ALA A 718 -3.61 -10.23 25.97
CA ALA A 718 -4.14 -11.40 26.66
C ALA A 718 -3.04 -12.39 27.06
N LYS A 719 -1.97 -12.47 26.24
CA LYS A 719 -0.81 -13.33 26.50
C LYS A 719 0.25 -12.59 27.34
N ALA A 720 0.55 -11.35 26.95
CA ALA A 720 1.50 -10.50 27.66
C ALA A 720 0.76 -9.63 28.68
N LYS A 721 0.76 -10.02 29.96
CA LYS A 721 0.14 -9.23 31.03
C LYS A 721 0.62 -7.76 31.11
N LYS A 722 1.85 -7.47 30.68
CA LYS A 722 2.42 -6.13 30.42
C LYS A 722 3.68 -6.27 29.54
N VAL A 723 3.78 -5.51 28.46
CA VAL A 723 5.09 -5.27 27.84
C VAL A 723 5.83 -4.30 28.74
N SER A 724 6.98 -4.72 29.30
CA SER A 724 7.76 -3.83 30.13
C SER A 724 8.37 -2.71 29.28
N LEU A 725 8.44 -1.51 29.87
CA LEU A 725 9.07 -0.36 29.21
C LEU A 725 10.53 -0.66 28.82
N ALA A 726 11.25 -1.40 29.68
CA ALA A 726 12.61 -1.83 29.40
C ALA A 726 12.71 -2.75 28.17
N GLN A 727 11.76 -3.68 28.01
CA GLN A 727 11.71 -4.56 26.83
C GLN A 727 11.40 -3.75 25.55
N ALA A 728 10.47 -2.83 25.61
CA ALA A 728 10.13 -1.97 24.46
C ALA A 728 11.31 -1.05 24.06
N LEU A 729 12.09 -0.54 25.02
CA LEU A 729 13.33 0.19 24.75
C LEU A 729 14.36 -0.69 24.03
N LYS A 730 14.52 -1.96 24.46
CA LYS A 730 15.42 -2.91 23.79
C LYS A 730 15.02 -3.14 22.34
N TYR A 731 13.72 -3.25 22.03
CA TYR A 731 13.25 -3.39 20.65
C TYR A 731 13.65 -2.17 19.78
N MET A 732 13.51 -0.94 20.31
CA MET A 732 13.89 0.27 19.57
C MET A 732 15.40 0.34 19.31
N ILE A 733 16.22 0.10 20.34
CA ILE A 733 17.68 0.09 20.22
C ILE A 733 18.14 -1.00 19.25
N TYR A 734 17.55 -2.19 19.34
CA TYR A 734 17.86 -3.29 18.44
C TYR A 734 17.49 -2.97 16.99
N ALA A 735 16.27 -2.49 16.72
CA ALA A 735 15.82 -2.11 15.40
C ALA A 735 16.76 -1.07 14.76
N ASN A 736 17.15 -0.03 15.52
CA ASN A 736 18.14 0.94 15.07
C ASN A 736 19.49 0.27 14.74
N SER A 737 19.97 -0.61 15.60
CA SER A 737 21.30 -1.24 15.47
C SER A 737 21.43 -2.20 14.28
N VAL A 738 20.33 -2.84 13.84
CA VAL A 738 20.28 -3.75 12.67
C VAL A 738 19.88 -3.07 11.35
N GLY A 739 19.79 -1.75 11.35
CA GLY A 739 19.63 -0.96 10.13
C GLY A 739 18.18 -0.68 9.72
N MET A 740 17.19 -0.92 10.58
CA MET A 740 15.81 -0.48 10.31
C MET A 740 15.75 1.04 10.19
N LYS A 741 15.01 1.55 9.19
CA LYS A 741 14.80 3.00 9.02
C LYS A 741 13.55 3.48 9.72
N THR A 742 12.52 2.62 9.76
CA THR A 742 11.18 2.94 10.27
C THR A 742 10.58 1.73 10.98
N MET A 743 9.60 1.99 11.84
CA MET A 743 8.67 0.97 12.33
C MET A 743 7.26 1.56 12.23
N TYR A 744 6.34 0.84 11.60
CA TYR A 744 5.01 1.33 11.30
C TYR A 744 4.00 0.97 12.41
N TYR A 745 2.85 0.39 12.09
CA TYR A 745 1.81 0.11 13.08
C TYR A 745 2.29 -0.78 14.22
N LEU A 746 1.87 -0.44 15.43
CA LEU A 746 1.86 -1.36 16.55
C LEU A 746 0.41 -1.84 16.75
N ASN A 747 0.11 -2.99 16.17
CA ASN A 747 -1.20 -3.62 16.28
C ASN A 747 -1.34 -4.26 17.68
N SER A 748 -2.53 -4.15 18.29
CA SER A 748 -2.80 -4.75 19.60
C SER A 748 -4.13 -5.48 19.61
N ARG A 749 -4.23 -6.56 20.42
CA ARG A 749 -5.49 -7.22 20.70
C ARG A 749 -5.66 -7.48 22.21
N ILE A 750 -6.91 -7.49 22.67
CA ILE A 750 -7.32 -7.77 24.04
C ILE A 750 -8.22 -9.00 24.00
N GLY A 751 -7.70 -10.17 24.39
CA GLY A 751 -8.43 -11.44 24.37
C GLY A 751 -8.47 -12.16 23.00
N VAL A 752 -8.79 -13.45 23.01
CA VAL A 752 -8.82 -14.30 21.81
C VAL A 752 -9.92 -13.79 20.84
N GLY A 753 -9.54 -13.44 19.63
CA GLY A 753 -10.47 -13.05 18.56
C GLY A 753 -10.98 -11.60 18.57
N LYS A 754 -10.56 -10.75 19.52
CA LYS A 754 -10.90 -9.31 19.51
C LYS A 754 -9.64 -8.48 19.36
N SER A 755 -9.40 -7.91 18.18
CA SER A 755 -8.43 -6.85 17.98
C SER A 755 -9.04 -5.53 18.47
N ALA A 756 -8.36 -4.84 19.38
CA ALA A 756 -8.77 -3.50 19.81
C ALA A 756 -8.75 -2.47 18.66
N LEU A 757 -8.16 -2.84 17.52
CA LEU A 757 -8.02 -2.02 16.32
C LEU A 757 -8.82 -2.53 15.11
N GLN A 758 -9.72 -3.52 15.27
CA GLN A 758 -10.62 -3.90 14.17
C GLN A 758 -11.47 -2.74 13.64
N ASP A 759 -11.64 -1.68 14.45
CA ASP A 759 -12.36 -0.46 14.07
C ASP A 759 -11.47 0.71 13.65
N ALA A 760 -10.15 0.62 13.82
CA ALA A 760 -9.20 1.61 13.34
C ALA A 760 -8.75 1.28 11.90
N TYR A 761 -9.70 1.34 11.00
CA TYR A 761 -9.41 1.30 9.56
C TYR A 761 -8.52 2.49 9.20
N CYS A 762 -7.32 2.23 8.68
CA CYS A 762 -6.54 3.30 8.06
C CYS A 762 -7.24 3.71 6.76
N GLU A 763 -8.15 4.67 6.85
CA GLU A 763 -8.85 5.20 5.68
C GLU A 763 -7.88 5.78 4.63
N GLY A 764 -6.64 6.15 5.05
CA GLY A 764 -5.59 6.65 4.18
C GLY A 764 -4.69 5.60 3.53
N CYS A 765 -4.63 4.37 4.09
CA CYS A 765 -3.72 3.32 3.63
C CYS A 765 -4.34 2.34 2.62
N GLY A 766 -5.40 2.73 1.95
CA GLY A 766 -5.99 1.96 0.86
C GLY A 766 -5.13 1.99 -0.41
N VAL A 767 -3.81 1.69 -0.30
CA VAL A 767 -2.96 1.45 -1.48
C VAL A 767 -3.26 0.10 -2.06
#